data_18b2b4f80743d4482d9665e81c8f18ca
#
_entry.id   18b2b4f80743d4482d9665e81c8f18ca
#
_cell.length_a   1.000
_cell.length_b   1.000
_cell.length_c   1.000
_cell.angle_alpha   90.00
_cell.angle_beta   90.00
_cell.angle_gamma   90.00
#
_symmetry.space_group_name_H-M   'P 1'
#
loop_
_entity.id
_entity.type
_entity.pdbx_description
1 polymer ?
#
loop_
_entity_poly.entity_id
_entity_poly.type
_entity_poly.pdbx_seq_one_letter_code
_entity_poly.pdbx_strand_id
1 'polypeptide(L)'
;MRILAKKLVIVESPSKAKTIEKILGKGYEVTASYGHVIDLPKTKIGIDVENNFEPKYQVIKGKGEVLKKLKDKSKKASTVYLASDQDREGEAIAWHISNYIKQPEKTKRIEFNEITKTAVNNAIKNPRNINENLVNAQQARRLLDRIVGYKISPLLWKTINKNASAGRVQSVALKLICDLEDEIRSFIPQKYWEVNALLEKEIKVNLVEILGEKVDKIFDEEVVKKLKKDLKDKSLTLESVEVKKKSQRPPLVFKTSTLQQLASSYLGYGATKTMRIAQQLYEGLSIDGENRGLITYMRTDSTRVSMDAINMAKEYITGKYGKEYVGYYVTKNSKSNVQDAHEGIRPSDINLEPDAIQSYLTNDQYKLYKLIWNRFLVSQFAAMKYEQMQINAVNGDYKFRGTINKVIFDGYYKIFKEEDEIKTADFPVLKEGDVYNIEKLNIEEGITKAPTRYSEATLVKKLESEGIGRPSTYASIVETLKTREYVEIIEKRFHPTYLGYEVKNELEKNFRDIMNIKFTANMEEDLDKIEEGNVQWVELLRNFYNSLEKEISKYEVEIEKIKDRRIESDVLSSDGNPMLLKTGRFGKYLVSETNPEEKITLKNIPIEPEQMEAGKVFIKSEVEKLMADKMGIPTDFFTEDNKRYVVKKGRFGEYLESEDFKNDEKRMSLPLQIKQKLKKGDLNTVDGILQIKDEITAIIDEERKIVEEAGVCEKCGRPFEIKTGRFGKFLACTGYPECKTIKAIPKDKKRASKTSGKSKTAAASKAKKSTVAAEGVKKTKSTAKKTAAKKTATKTAAKKTIGTKTGKK
;
A
#
# COMPACT_ATOMS: atom_id res chain seq x y z
N MET A 1 -21.66 52.71 12.27
CA MET A 1 -21.86 51.35 11.78
C MET A 1 -21.24 50.35 12.75
N ARG A 2 -22.03 49.58 13.52
CA ARG A 2 -21.48 48.50 14.33
C ARG A 2 -20.90 47.45 13.36
N ILE A 3 -19.59 47.24 13.39
CA ILE A 3 -18.96 46.10 12.68
C ILE A 3 -19.54 44.87 13.35
N LEU A 4 -20.46 44.19 12.65
CA LEU A 4 -20.98 42.90 13.11
C LEU A 4 -19.79 41.93 13.26
N ALA A 5 -19.65 41.34 14.45
CA ALA A 5 -18.61 40.39 14.73
C ALA A 5 -18.73 39.20 13.76
N LYS A 6 -17.64 38.87 13.05
CA LYS A 6 -17.58 37.74 12.09
C LYS A 6 -17.82 36.42 12.83
N LYS A 7 -18.38 35.44 12.15
CA LYS A 7 -18.41 34.05 12.58
C LYS A 7 -17.08 33.36 12.27
N LEU A 8 -16.54 32.59 13.22
CA LEU A 8 -15.30 31.87 13.07
C LEU A 8 -15.59 30.42 12.69
N VAL A 9 -14.91 29.92 11.64
CA VAL A 9 -14.96 28.51 11.25
C VAL A 9 -13.56 27.92 11.42
N ILE A 10 -13.43 26.85 12.18
CA ILE A 10 -12.17 26.15 12.46
C ILE A 10 -12.21 24.79 11.76
N VAL A 11 -11.25 24.55 10.86
CA VAL A 11 -11.07 23.33 10.09
C VAL A 11 -9.72 22.69 10.42
N GLU A 12 -9.46 21.49 9.90
CA GLU A 12 -8.22 20.76 10.18
C GLU A 12 -7.04 21.22 9.32
N SER A 13 -7.29 21.59 8.06
CA SER A 13 -6.22 21.86 7.10
C SER A 13 -6.33 23.24 6.46
N PRO A 14 -5.19 23.86 6.08
CA PRO A 14 -5.20 25.12 5.32
C PRO A 14 -5.88 25.02 3.95
N SER A 15 -5.87 23.85 3.32
CA SER A 15 -6.53 23.60 2.04
C SER A 15 -8.04 23.73 2.20
N LYS A 16 -8.63 23.03 3.18
CA LYS A 16 -10.05 23.16 3.54
C LYS A 16 -10.41 24.60 3.89
N ALA A 17 -9.55 25.29 4.65
CA ALA A 17 -9.81 26.66 5.04
C ALA A 17 -9.98 27.58 3.82
N LYS A 18 -9.10 27.48 2.83
CA LYS A 18 -9.17 28.27 1.59
C LYS A 18 -10.44 27.99 0.80
N THR A 19 -10.83 26.72 0.71
CA THR A 19 -12.02 26.32 -0.04
C THR A 19 -13.29 26.82 0.65
N ILE A 20 -13.41 26.60 1.96
CA ILE A 20 -14.60 26.99 2.73
C ILE A 20 -14.72 28.52 2.87
N GLU A 21 -13.60 29.26 2.99
CA GLU A 21 -13.59 30.73 3.05
C GLU A 21 -14.18 31.35 1.80
N LYS A 22 -13.80 30.82 0.61
CA LYS A 22 -14.36 31.28 -0.67
C LYS A 22 -15.87 30.98 -0.78
N ILE A 23 -16.32 29.85 -0.25
CA ILE A 23 -17.75 29.45 -0.25
C ILE A 23 -18.58 30.38 0.65
N LEU A 24 -18.09 30.66 1.87
CA LEU A 24 -18.84 31.39 2.90
C LEU A 24 -18.77 32.91 2.76
N GLY A 25 -17.71 33.46 2.16
CA GLY A 25 -17.57 34.88 1.87
C GLY A 25 -17.34 35.78 3.12
N LYS A 26 -17.60 37.09 2.97
CA LYS A 26 -17.14 38.15 3.90
C LYS A 26 -17.66 38.07 5.35
N GLY A 27 -18.75 37.36 5.62
CA GLY A 27 -19.37 37.22 6.98
C GLY A 27 -18.63 36.25 7.88
N TYR A 28 -17.68 35.53 7.36
CA TYR A 28 -16.97 34.45 8.07
C TYR A 28 -15.47 34.71 8.06
N GLU A 29 -14.81 34.21 9.10
CA GLU A 29 -13.36 34.06 9.16
C GLU A 29 -13.07 32.56 9.26
N VAL A 30 -12.28 32.00 8.32
CA VAL A 30 -11.95 30.58 8.32
C VAL A 30 -10.48 30.40 8.71
N THR A 31 -10.17 29.42 9.57
CA THR A 31 -8.83 29.17 10.07
C THR A 31 -8.59 27.67 10.26
N ALA A 32 -7.33 27.24 10.26
CA ALA A 32 -6.98 25.83 10.41
C ALA A 32 -6.30 25.52 11.75
N SER A 33 -6.55 24.33 12.31
CA SER A 33 -5.84 23.77 13.47
C SER A 33 -4.54 23.05 13.08
N TYR A 34 -4.38 22.73 11.79
CA TYR A 34 -3.28 21.91 11.28
C TYR A 34 -3.26 20.49 11.88
N GLY A 35 -4.43 19.85 11.98
CA GLY A 35 -4.65 18.54 12.58
C GLY A 35 -4.78 18.58 14.09
N HIS A 36 -4.39 17.50 14.78
CA HIS A 36 -4.43 17.42 16.25
C HIS A 36 -3.58 18.50 16.92
N VAL A 37 -4.09 19.09 17.97
CA VAL A 37 -3.42 20.15 18.74
C VAL A 37 -3.11 19.73 20.18
N ILE A 38 -3.83 18.72 20.69
CA ILE A 38 -3.70 18.14 22.01
C ILE A 38 -3.64 16.62 21.86
N ASP A 39 -2.76 15.96 22.62
CA ASP A 39 -2.59 14.49 22.63
C ASP A 39 -1.97 14.04 23.95
N LEU A 40 -1.86 12.72 24.17
CA LEU A 40 -1.12 12.12 25.26
C LEU A 40 0.39 12.40 25.15
N PRO A 41 1.14 12.45 26.26
CA PRO A 41 2.59 12.66 26.25
C PRO A 41 3.32 11.58 25.48
N LYS A 42 4.38 11.97 24.72
CA LYS A 42 5.14 11.02 23.88
C LYS A 42 6.08 10.09 24.65
N THR A 43 6.50 10.46 25.86
CA THR A 43 7.54 9.74 26.63
C THR A 43 6.96 8.93 27.78
N LYS A 44 5.70 9.08 28.11
CA LYS A 44 5.01 8.41 29.19
C LYS A 44 3.70 7.82 28.70
N ILE A 45 3.17 6.83 29.40
CA ILE A 45 1.87 6.25 29.06
C ILE A 45 0.75 7.32 29.08
N GLY A 46 0.78 8.23 30.05
CA GLY A 46 -0.15 9.36 30.15
C GLY A 46 -1.59 8.97 30.45
N ILE A 47 -1.80 7.84 31.12
CA ILE A 47 -3.11 7.31 31.51
C ILE A 47 -3.08 7.05 33.01
N ASP A 48 -4.09 7.51 33.72
CA ASP A 48 -4.29 7.22 35.14
C ASP A 48 -5.24 6.04 35.30
N VAL A 49 -4.64 4.84 35.39
CA VAL A 49 -5.39 3.56 35.41
C VAL A 49 -6.29 3.46 36.65
N GLU A 50 -5.80 3.92 37.80
CA GLU A 50 -6.53 3.86 39.07
C GLU A 50 -7.72 4.82 39.08
N ASN A 51 -7.60 5.96 38.40
CA ASN A 51 -8.64 6.93 38.26
C ASN A 51 -9.42 6.78 36.93
N ASN A 52 -10.09 5.64 36.77
CA ASN A 52 -10.95 5.35 35.58
C ASN A 52 -10.30 5.61 34.21
N PHE A 53 -9.01 5.35 34.07
CA PHE A 53 -8.23 5.56 32.85
C PHE A 53 -8.19 7.02 32.37
N GLU A 54 -8.26 7.98 33.30
CA GLU A 54 -8.24 9.40 32.94
C GLU A 54 -7.00 9.75 32.11
N PRO A 55 -7.17 10.30 30.90
CA PRO A 55 -6.06 10.67 30.03
C PRO A 55 -5.41 12.00 30.46
N LYS A 56 -4.10 12.01 30.67
CA LYS A 56 -3.30 13.21 30.97
C LYS A 56 -2.91 13.91 29.68
N TYR A 57 -3.85 14.59 29.04
CA TYR A 57 -3.65 15.32 27.81
C TYR A 57 -2.71 16.51 27.97
N GLN A 58 -1.92 16.77 26.90
CA GLN A 58 -1.05 17.94 26.82
C GLN A 58 -1.05 18.56 25.43
N VAL A 59 -0.72 19.82 25.33
CA VAL A 59 -0.55 20.51 24.05
C VAL A 59 0.64 19.90 23.30
N ILE A 60 0.42 19.53 22.05
CA ILE A 60 1.46 18.99 21.19
C ILE A 60 2.57 20.04 20.98
N LYS A 61 3.83 19.64 21.11
CA LYS A 61 5.01 20.55 20.91
C LYS A 61 4.89 21.29 19.56
N GLY A 62 4.96 22.61 19.59
CA GLY A 62 4.80 23.49 18.43
C GLY A 62 3.34 23.89 18.11
N LYS A 63 2.33 23.37 18.80
CA LYS A 63 0.92 23.73 18.60
C LYS A 63 0.38 24.82 19.55
N GLY A 64 1.16 25.24 20.53
CA GLY A 64 0.74 26.26 21.50
C GLY A 64 0.33 27.60 20.87
N GLU A 65 1.11 28.09 19.88
CA GLU A 65 0.76 29.31 19.17
C GLU A 65 -0.51 29.18 18.31
N VAL A 66 -0.72 28.02 17.69
CA VAL A 66 -1.94 27.74 16.93
C VAL A 66 -3.16 27.83 17.85
N LEU A 67 -3.12 27.15 18.99
CA LEU A 67 -4.19 27.17 19.99
C LEU A 67 -4.45 28.58 20.54
N LYS A 68 -3.38 29.35 20.84
CA LYS A 68 -3.49 30.75 21.27
C LYS A 68 -4.20 31.60 20.21
N LYS A 69 -3.80 31.50 18.94
CA LYS A 69 -4.44 32.21 17.82
C LYS A 69 -5.92 31.82 17.66
N LEU A 70 -6.25 30.53 17.78
CA LEU A 70 -7.64 30.06 17.75
C LEU A 70 -8.47 30.66 18.90
N LYS A 71 -7.94 30.67 20.11
CA LYS A 71 -8.59 31.27 21.28
C LYS A 71 -8.79 32.77 21.14
N ASP A 72 -7.80 33.52 20.63
CA ASP A 72 -7.90 34.97 20.46
C ASP A 72 -8.91 35.36 19.36
N LYS A 73 -8.98 34.57 18.28
CA LYS A 73 -9.99 34.71 17.22
C LYS A 73 -11.40 34.39 17.76
N SER A 74 -11.53 33.31 18.54
CA SER A 74 -12.83 32.91 19.12
C SER A 74 -13.41 33.95 20.03
N LYS A 75 -12.60 34.69 20.82
CA LYS A 75 -13.07 35.79 21.67
C LYS A 75 -13.76 36.90 20.88
N LYS A 76 -13.27 37.18 19.66
CA LYS A 76 -13.78 38.22 18.76
C LYS A 76 -14.95 37.76 17.89
N ALA A 77 -15.20 36.48 17.81
CA ALA A 77 -16.25 35.90 16.98
C ALA A 77 -17.61 35.92 17.70
N SER A 78 -18.68 36.11 16.93
CA SER A 78 -20.04 35.97 17.43
C SER A 78 -20.46 34.51 17.65
N THR A 79 -19.97 33.61 16.78
CA THR A 79 -20.19 32.17 16.84
C THR A 79 -18.92 31.48 16.36
N VAL A 80 -18.58 30.29 16.93
CA VAL A 80 -17.46 29.45 16.55
C VAL A 80 -18.01 28.14 16.02
N TYR A 81 -17.73 27.85 14.76
CA TYR A 81 -18.05 26.58 14.14
C TYR A 81 -16.81 25.70 14.08
N LEU A 82 -16.91 24.48 14.62
CA LEU A 82 -15.88 23.44 14.50
C LEU A 82 -16.24 22.55 13.32
N ALA A 83 -15.47 22.65 12.23
CA ALA A 83 -15.73 22.02 10.94
C ALA A 83 -14.64 21.00 10.57
N SER A 84 -14.20 20.22 11.55
CA SER A 84 -13.34 19.06 11.34
C SER A 84 -14.07 17.96 10.57
N ASP A 85 -13.32 16.94 10.09
CA ASP A 85 -13.88 15.79 9.37
C ASP A 85 -15.00 15.12 10.18
N GLN A 86 -15.88 14.40 9.52
CA GLN A 86 -17.07 13.78 10.14
C GLN A 86 -16.79 12.42 10.79
N ASP A 87 -15.51 12.06 11.01
CA ASP A 87 -15.12 10.84 11.70
C ASP A 87 -14.78 11.08 13.18
N ARG A 88 -14.51 9.99 13.92
CA ARG A 88 -14.14 10.03 15.35
C ARG A 88 -12.94 10.94 15.61
N GLU A 89 -11.96 10.95 14.69
CA GLU A 89 -10.74 11.77 14.82
C GLU A 89 -11.08 13.25 14.73
N GLY A 90 -11.93 13.64 13.77
CA GLY A 90 -12.40 15.00 13.62
C GLY A 90 -13.25 15.47 14.81
N GLU A 91 -14.07 14.58 15.39
CA GLU A 91 -14.85 14.89 16.59
C GLU A 91 -13.95 15.13 17.81
N ALA A 92 -12.92 14.31 18.00
CA ALA A 92 -11.93 14.49 19.06
C ALA A 92 -11.12 15.79 18.90
N ILE A 93 -10.75 16.15 17.66
CA ILE A 93 -10.10 17.45 17.37
C ILE A 93 -11.02 18.60 17.76
N ALA A 94 -12.30 18.54 17.38
CA ALA A 94 -13.31 19.53 17.74
C ALA A 94 -13.46 19.66 19.25
N TRP A 95 -13.57 18.54 19.96
CA TRP A 95 -13.69 18.49 21.42
C TRP A 95 -12.47 19.09 22.13
N HIS A 96 -11.26 18.74 21.72
CA HIS A 96 -10.04 19.32 22.29
C HIS A 96 -9.94 20.84 22.08
N ILE A 97 -10.33 21.32 20.90
CA ILE A 97 -10.35 22.76 20.60
C ILE A 97 -11.38 23.46 21.44
N SER A 98 -12.61 22.92 21.55
CA SER A 98 -13.69 23.46 22.35
C SER A 98 -13.30 23.62 23.83
N ASN A 99 -12.71 22.57 24.42
CA ASN A 99 -12.23 22.56 25.79
C ASN A 99 -11.11 23.58 26.03
N TYR A 100 -10.24 23.81 25.05
CA TYR A 100 -9.20 24.81 25.14
C TYR A 100 -9.72 26.25 25.01
N ILE A 101 -10.67 26.48 24.12
CA ILE A 101 -11.30 27.79 23.89
C ILE A 101 -12.13 28.20 25.11
N LYS A 102 -12.84 27.29 25.76
CA LYS A 102 -13.70 27.48 26.92
C LYS A 102 -14.83 28.52 26.69
N GLN A 103 -15.55 28.35 25.57
CA GLN A 103 -16.71 29.18 25.20
C GLN A 103 -17.83 28.29 24.63
N PRO A 104 -18.41 27.38 25.45
CA PRO A 104 -19.38 26.40 24.98
C PRO A 104 -20.65 27.01 24.40
N GLU A 105 -21.11 28.14 24.96
CA GLU A 105 -22.35 28.83 24.59
C GLU A 105 -22.41 29.29 23.13
N LYS A 106 -21.24 29.60 22.52
CA LYS A 106 -21.16 30.03 21.12
C LYS A 106 -20.39 29.05 20.21
N THR A 107 -19.96 27.92 20.75
CA THR A 107 -19.24 26.91 19.98
C THR A 107 -20.21 25.84 19.47
N LYS A 108 -20.23 25.60 18.18
CA LYS A 108 -21.09 24.63 17.51
C LYS A 108 -20.27 23.73 16.60
N ARG A 109 -20.71 22.50 16.39
CA ARG A 109 -20.16 21.52 15.47
C ARG A 109 -20.93 21.56 14.15
N ILE A 110 -20.23 21.54 13.02
CA ILE A 110 -20.83 21.38 11.69
C ILE A 110 -20.12 20.29 10.93
N GLU A 111 -20.86 19.57 10.12
CA GLU A 111 -20.37 18.42 9.34
C GLU A 111 -20.91 18.48 7.91
N PHE A 112 -20.11 17.98 6.98
CA PHE A 112 -20.49 17.86 5.57
C PHE A 112 -19.72 16.73 4.91
N ASN A 113 -20.44 15.94 4.11
CA ASN A 113 -19.87 14.80 3.37
C ASN A 113 -19.00 15.24 2.19
N GLU A 114 -19.20 16.44 1.68
CA GLU A 114 -18.49 17.02 0.53
C GLU A 114 -18.29 18.52 0.72
N ILE A 115 -17.25 19.07 0.13
CA ILE A 115 -16.98 20.51 0.22
C ILE A 115 -17.53 21.22 -1.01
N THR A 116 -18.87 21.32 -1.05
CA THR A 116 -19.63 22.06 -2.04
C THR A 116 -20.34 23.24 -1.39
N LYS A 117 -20.75 24.23 -2.23
CA LYS A 117 -21.48 25.42 -1.74
C LYS A 117 -22.77 25.02 -1.03
N THR A 118 -23.48 24.05 -1.56
CA THR A 118 -24.75 23.56 -1.00
C THR A 118 -24.53 22.87 0.35
N ALA A 119 -23.59 21.90 0.41
CA ALA A 119 -23.32 21.12 1.62
C ALA A 119 -22.80 21.99 2.77
N VAL A 120 -21.84 22.89 2.50
CA VAL A 120 -21.30 23.81 3.53
C VAL A 120 -22.36 24.78 4.04
N ASN A 121 -23.18 25.36 3.17
CA ASN A 121 -24.25 26.26 3.62
C ASN A 121 -25.35 25.52 4.42
N ASN A 122 -25.68 24.29 4.06
CA ASN A 122 -26.63 23.48 4.79
C ASN A 122 -26.07 23.12 6.19
N ALA A 123 -24.80 22.78 6.30
CA ALA A 123 -24.15 22.50 7.58
C ALA A 123 -24.14 23.73 8.51
N ILE A 124 -23.91 24.93 7.98
CA ILE A 124 -23.97 26.18 8.74
C ILE A 124 -25.40 26.49 9.26
N LYS A 125 -26.42 26.10 8.50
CA LYS A 125 -27.84 26.29 8.90
C LYS A 125 -28.29 25.28 9.96
N ASN A 126 -27.67 24.10 9.99
CA ASN A 126 -28.00 22.97 10.85
C ASN A 126 -26.82 22.54 11.74
N PRO A 127 -26.32 23.44 12.61
CA PRO A 127 -25.22 23.08 13.51
C PRO A 127 -25.72 22.19 14.65
N ARG A 128 -24.85 21.31 15.15
CA ARG A 128 -25.09 20.44 16.29
C ARG A 128 -24.14 20.72 17.47
N ASN A 129 -24.34 20.08 18.57
CA ASN A 129 -23.34 19.97 19.63
C ASN A 129 -22.29 18.89 19.28
N ILE A 130 -21.18 18.87 20.04
CA ILE A 130 -20.18 17.80 19.96
C ILE A 130 -20.84 16.50 20.42
N ASN A 131 -20.56 15.40 19.72
CA ASN A 131 -21.05 14.08 20.06
C ASN A 131 -20.06 13.40 21.02
N GLU A 132 -20.42 13.34 22.30
CA GLU A 132 -19.61 12.76 23.37
C GLU A 132 -19.31 11.26 23.13
N ASN A 133 -20.22 10.51 22.50
CA ASN A 133 -20.01 9.08 22.20
C ASN A 133 -18.90 8.89 21.16
N LEU A 134 -18.85 9.72 20.11
CA LEU A 134 -17.77 9.72 19.13
C LEU A 134 -16.43 10.07 19.78
N VAL A 135 -16.41 11.07 20.68
CA VAL A 135 -15.22 11.43 21.46
C VAL A 135 -14.77 10.27 22.32
N ASN A 136 -15.70 9.62 23.05
CA ASN A 136 -15.42 8.48 23.91
C ASN A 136 -14.88 7.27 23.12
N ALA A 137 -15.43 6.99 21.94
CA ALA A 137 -14.96 5.93 21.07
C ALA A 137 -13.52 6.18 20.56
N GLN A 138 -13.21 7.43 20.16
CA GLN A 138 -11.85 7.81 19.75
C GLN A 138 -10.89 7.73 20.95
N GLN A 139 -11.31 8.25 22.13
CA GLN A 139 -10.52 8.20 23.34
C GLN A 139 -10.22 6.75 23.75
N ALA A 140 -11.24 5.90 23.82
CA ALA A 140 -11.08 4.48 24.14
C ALA A 140 -10.06 3.80 23.21
N ARG A 141 -10.21 3.99 21.88
CA ARG A 141 -9.27 3.48 20.89
C ARG A 141 -7.85 3.99 21.15
N ARG A 142 -7.70 5.31 21.36
CA ARG A 142 -6.39 5.93 21.60
C ARG A 142 -5.70 5.37 22.84
N LEU A 143 -6.48 5.16 23.92
CA LEU A 143 -5.98 4.60 25.19
C LEU A 143 -5.63 3.12 25.05
N LEU A 144 -6.47 2.31 24.40
CA LEU A 144 -6.17 0.90 24.09
C LEU A 144 -4.84 0.73 23.34
N ASP A 145 -4.70 1.44 22.21
CA ASP A 145 -3.49 1.37 21.39
C ASP A 145 -2.25 1.87 22.17
N ARG A 146 -2.44 2.86 23.06
CA ARG A 146 -1.39 3.37 23.95
C ARG A 146 -0.99 2.33 25.00
N ILE A 147 -1.94 1.69 25.65
CA ILE A 147 -1.69 0.66 26.67
C ILE A 147 -0.89 -0.48 26.06
N VAL A 148 -1.34 -1.05 24.94
CA VAL A 148 -0.64 -2.13 24.23
C VAL A 148 0.79 -1.71 23.84
N GLY A 149 0.93 -0.57 23.16
CA GLY A 149 2.22 -0.11 22.68
C GLY A 149 3.23 0.17 23.80
N TYR A 150 2.81 0.79 24.90
CA TYR A 150 3.71 1.21 25.98
C TYR A 150 3.98 0.15 27.04
N LYS A 151 3.08 -0.83 27.18
CA LYS A 151 3.27 -1.94 28.12
C LYS A 151 4.05 -3.10 27.47
N ILE A 152 3.72 -3.50 26.24
CA ILE A 152 4.31 -4.67 25.59
C ILE A 152 5.63 -4.33 24.87
N SER A 153 5.72 -3.20 24.13
CA SER A 153 6.93 -2.91 23.35
C SER A 153 8.22 -2.87 24.18
N PRO A 154 8.26 -2.30 25.40
CA PRO A 154 9.46 -2.34 26.24
C PRO A 154 9.90 -3.76 26.63
N LEU A 155 8.97 -4.72 26.71
CA LEU A 155 9.28 -6.12 26.99
C LEU A 155 9.93 -6.76 25.76
N LEU A 156 9.39 -6.51 24.57
CA LEU A 156 10.01 -6.95 23.31
C LEU A 156 11.41 -6.37 23.09
N TRP A 157 11.71 -5.18 23.64
CA TRP A 157 13.07 -4.63 23.56
C TRP A 157 14.07 -5.40 24.40
N LYS A 158 13.61 -6.12 25.43
CA LYS A 158 14.46 -6.94 26.29
C LYS A 158 14.75 -8.31 25.65
N THR A 159 13.82 -8.82 24.81
CA THR A 159 13.91 -10.17 24.22
C THR A 159 14.32 -10.18 22.76
N ILE A 160 13.96 -9.15 21.98
CA ILE A 160 14.25 -9.06 20.56
C ILE A 160 15.25 -7.91 20.28
N ASN A 161 14.74 -6.67 20.14
CA ASN A 161 15.56 -5.47 19.93
C ASN A 161 14.71 -4.19 20.08
N LYS A 162 15.34 -3.00 20.07
CA LYS A 162 14.67 -1.71 20.24
C LYS A 162 13.75 -1.28 19.08
N ASN A 163 13.79 -1.94 17.94
CA ASN A 163 12.90 -1.67 16.81
C ASN A 163 11.59 -2.46 16.93
N ALA A 164 11.57 -3.51 17.74
CA ALA A 164 10.37 -4.29 18.00
C ALA A 164 9.31 -3.45 18.70
N SER A 165 8.07 -3.58 18.27
CA SER A 165 6.92 -2.92 18.87
C SER A 165 5.66 -3.75 18.69
N ALA A 166 4.82 -3.76 19.71
CA ALA A 166 3.49 -4.33 19.65
C ALA A 166 2.45 -3.25 19.36
N GLY A 167 1.39 -3.64 18.71
CA GLY A 167 0.21 -2.83 18.50
C GLY A 167 -0.96 -3.73 18.14
N ARG A 168 -2.10 -3.52 18.78
CA ARG A 168 -3.27 -4.39 18.71
C ARG A 168 -3.61 -4.85 17.28
N VAL A 169 -3.81 -3.93 16.36
CA VAL A 169 -4.22 -4.24 14.99
C VAL A 169 -3.01 -4.63 14.11
N GLN A 170 -1.86 -3.98 14.28
CA GLN A 170 -0.67 -4.26 13.47
C GLN A 170 -0.11 -5.66 13.73
N SER A 171 -0.19 -6.16 14.97
CA SER A 171 0.34 -7.48 15.33
C SER A 171 -0.47 -8.61 14.70
N VAL A 172 -1.80 -8.46 14.66
CA VAL A 172 -2.69 -9.40 13.95
C VAL A 172 -2.49 -9.33 12.43
N ALA A 173 -2.29 -8.14 11.87
CA ALA A 173 -1.97 -8.01 10.46
C ALA A 173 -0.63 -8.69 10.09
N LEU A 174 0.38 -8.59 10.96
CA LEU A 174 1.64 -9.32 10.81
C LEU A 174 1.42 -10.84 10.87
N LYS A 175 0.61 -11.31 11.86
CA LYS A 175 0.25 -12.73 11.98
C LYS A 175 -0.36 -13.27 10.68
N LEU A 176 -1.34 -12.58 10.09
CA LEU A 176 -1.96 -13.01 8.83
C LEU A 176 -0.94 -13.18 7.70
N ILE A 177 0.09 -12.33 7.63
CA ILE A 177 1.13 -12.41 6.60
C ILE A 177 2.05 -13.60 6.89
N CYS A 178 2.47 -13.80 8.15
CA CYS A 178 3.34 -14.91 8.52
C CYS A 178 2.63 -16.27 8.38
N ASP A 179 1.39 -16.38 8.83
CA ASP A 179 0.61 -17.63 8.73
C ASP A 179 0.43 -18.05 7.25
N LEU A 180 0.16 -17.09 6.35
CA LEU A 180 0.11 -17.37 4.92
C LEU A 180 1.47 -17.79 4.35
N GLU A 181 2.56 -17.20 4.83
CA GLU A 181 3.91 -17.61 4.41
C GLU A 181 4.23 -19.04 4.89
N ASP A 182 3.80 -19.41 6.11
CA ASP A 182 3.98 -20.76 6.63
C ASP A 182 3.16 -21.77 5.80
N GLU A 183 1.92 -21.42 5.41
CA GLU A 183 1.11 -22.23 4.49
C GLU A 183 1.80 -22.39 3.13
N ILE A 184 2.39 -21.32 2.57
CA ILE A 184 3.13 -21.37 1.30
C ILE A 184 4.36 -22.28 1.40
N ARG A 185 5.10 -22.20 2.50
CA ARG A 185 6.33 -23.01 2.72
C ARG A 185 6.03 -24.48 2.92
N SER A 186 4.92 -24.80 3.59
CA SER A 186 4.49 -26.18 3.83
C SER A 186 3.72 -26.79 2.66
N PHE A 187 3.40 -26.00 1.64
CA PHE A 187 2.59 -26.47 0.53
C PHE A 187 3.33 -27.49 -0.34
N ILE A 188 2.72 -28.64 -0.53
CA ILE A 188 3.22 -29.70 -1.40
C ILE A 188 2.44 -29.69 -2.72
N PRO A 189 3.06 -29.35 -3.85
CA PRO A 189 2.42 -29.38 -5.15
C PRO A 189 1.95 -30.78 -5.51
N GLN A 190 0.72 -30.92 -5.99
CA GLN A 190 0.13 -32.17 -6.47
C GLN A 190 -0.23 -32.06 -7.93
N LYS A 191 -0.01 -33.11 -8.70
CA LYS A 191 -0.52 -33.20 -10.06
C LYS A 191 -2.03 -33.39 -10.03
N TYR A 192 -2.69 -32.76 -11.01
CA TYR A 192 -4.12 -32.99 -11.26
C TYR A 192 -4.41 -32.90 -12.74
N TRP A 193 -5.55 -33.41 -13.13
CA TRP A 193 -6.06 -33.32 -14.49
C TRP A 193 -7.45 -32.70 -14.50
N GLU A 194 -7.65 -31.81 -15.48
CA GLU A 194 -8.95 -31.26 -15.84
C GLU A 194 -9.38 -31.84 -17.18
N VAL A 195 -10.64 -32.27 -17.27
CA VAL A 195 -11.15 -32.91 -18.46
C VAL A 195 -12.31 -32.08 -19.05
N ASN A 196 -12.13 -31.73 -20.33
CA ASN A 196 -13.18 -31.08 -21.09
C ASN A 196 -13.33 -31.77 -22.47
N ALA A 197 -14.52 -31.69 -23.01
CA ALA A 197 -14.82 -32.22 -24.32
C ALA A 197 -15.35 -31.10 -25.24
N LEU A 198 -14.88 -31.12 -26.49
CA LEU A 198 -15.48 -30.40 -27.59
C LEU A 198 -16.37 -31.38 -28.35
N LEU A 199 -17.66 -31.08 -28.39
CA LEU A 199 -18.62 -31.84 -29.15
C LEU A 199 -18.86 -31.17 -30.50
N GLU A 200 -19.52 -31.88 -31.41
CA GLU A 200 -20.09 -31.32 -32.65
C GLU A 200 -20.81 -29.99 -32.39
N LYS A 201 -20.87 -29.11 -33.38
CA LYS A 201 -21.40 -27.75 -33.30
C LYS A 201 -20.65 -26.84 -32.32
N GLU A 202 -19.37 -27.13 -32.10
CA GLU A 202 -18.48 -26.36 -31.21
C GLU A 202 -18.94 -26.24 -29.73
N ILE A 203 -19.71 -27.22 -29.26
CA ILE A 203 -20.23 -27.27 -27.89
C ILE A 203 -19.10 -27.69 -26.93
N LYS A 204 -18.70 -26.80 -26.04
CA LYS A 204 -17.70 -27.09 -25.03
C LYS A 204 -18.35 -27.48 -23.73
N VAL A 205 -17.95 -28.64 -23.20
CA VAL A 205 -18.44 -29.15 -21.91
C VAL A 205 -17.29 -29.61 -21.03
N ASN A 206 -17.37 -29.36 -19.73
CA ASN A 206 -16.39 -29.78 -18.74
C ASN A 206 -16.93 -30.94 -17.93
N LEU A 207 -16.09 -31.89 -17.59
CA LEU A 207 -16.44 -32.99 -16.70
C LEU A 207 -16.75 -32.41 -15.31
N VAL A 208 -17.91 -32.80 -14.74
CA VAL A 208 -18.34 -32.28 -13.43
C VAL A 208 -18.69 -33.41 -12.43
N GLU A 209 -18.83 -34.66 -12.93
CA GLU A 209 -19.20 -35.79 -12.07
C GLU A 209 -18.69 -37.11 -12.65
N ILE A 210 -18.18 -37.99 -11.78
CA ILE A 210 -17.79 -39.37 -12.09
C ILE A 210 -18.49 -40.29 -11.08
N LEU A 211 -19.21 -41.31 -11.52
CA LEU A 211 -19.94 -42.27 -10.66
C LEU A 211 -20.88 -41.60 -9.63
N GLY A 212 -21.45 -40.46 -9.95
CA GLY A 212 -22.31 -39.68 -9.03
C GLY A 212 -21.58 -38.73 -8.08
N GLU A 213 -20.25 -38.74 -8.06
CA GLU A 213 -19.45 -37.83 -7.25
C GLU A 213 -19.01 -36.62 -8.06
N LYS A 214 -19.13 -35.41 -7.47
CA LYS A 214 -18.73 -34.16 -8.11
C LYS A 214 -17.19 -34.07 -8.21
N VAL A 215 -16.72 -33.74 -9.39
CA VAL A 215 -15.31 -33.62 -9.73
C VAL A 215 -15.04 -32.30 -10.49
N ASP A 216 -14.06 -31.53 -10.07
CA ASP A 216 -13.49 -30.43 -10.83
C ASP A 216 -12.02 -30.71 -11.22
N LYS A 217 -11.33 -31.52 -10.41
CA LYS A 217 -9.94 -31.96 -10.61
C LYS A 217 -9.80 -33.43 -10.25
N ILE A 218 -9.09 -34.15 -11.08
CA ILE A 218 -8.76 -35.57 -10.83
C ILE A 218 -7.32 -35.66 -10.39
N PHE A 219 -7.07 -36.26 -9.24
CA PHE A 219 -5.71 -36.43 -8.67
C PHE A 219 -5.14 -37.84 -8.90
N ASP A 220 -5.92 -38.77 -9.40
CA ASP A 220 -5.52 -40.14 -9.67
C ASP A 220 -5.37 -40.35 -11.18
N GLU A 221 -4.14 -40.72 -11.60
CA GLU A 221 -3.82 -40.98 -13.01
C GLU A 221 -4.55 -42.18 -13.58
N GLU A 222 -4.84 -43.22 -12.76
CA GLU A 222 -5.53 -44.41 -13.23
C GLU A 222 -6.99 -44.12 -13.59
N VAL A 223 -7.64 -43.21 -12.83
CA VAL A 223 -8.98 -42.72 -13.16
C VAL A 223 -8.96 -41.98 -14.51
N VAL A 224 -7.92 -41.18 -14.78
CA VAL A 224 -7.76 -40.50 -16.06
C VAL A 224 -7.51 -41.46 -17.22
N LYS A 225 -6.71 -42.49 -17.04
CA LYS A 225 -6.44 -43.52 -18.04
C LYS A 225 -7.72 -44.28 -18.38
N LYS A 226 -8.51 -44.66 -17.35
CA LYS A 226 -9.81 -45.31 -17.50
C LYS A 226 -10.77 -44.42 -18.29
N LEU A 227 -10.97 -43.17 -17.86
CA LEU A 227 -11.82 -42.18 -18.51
C LEU A 227 -11.43 -42.00 -19.99
N LYS A 228 -10.14 -41.87 -20.30
CA LYS A 228 -9.66 -41.71 -21.66
C LYS A 228 -9.99 -42.90 -22.54
N LYS A 229 -9.93 -44.12 -21.97
CA LYS A 229 -10.31 -45.37 -22.66
C LYS A 229 -11.81 -45.44 -22.89
N ASP A 230 -12.59 -45.13 -21.86
CA ASP A 230 -14.06 -45.27 -21.87
C ASP A 230 -14.72 -44.26 -22.80
N LEU A 231 -14.16 -43.04 -22.93
CA LEU A 231 -14.70 -41.95 -23.76
C LEU A 231 -14.04 -41.82 -25.14
N LYS A 232 -13.09 -42.66 -25.48
CA LYS A 232 -12.47 -42.65 -26.81
C LYS A 232 -13.48 -43.00 -27.88
N ASP A 233 -13.59 -42.17 -28.90
CA ASP A 233 -14.50 -42.30 -30.03
C ASP A 233 -15.97 -42.52 -29.63
N LYS A 234 -16.37 -41.93 -28.53
CA LYS A 234 -17.74 -42.00 -27.99
C LYS A 234 -18.49 -40.69 -28.21
N SER A 235 -19.77 -40.74 -27.95
CA SER A 235 -20.71 -39.62 -27.98
C SER A 235 -21.22 -39.31 -26.57
N LEU A 236 -21.70 -38.11 -26.37
CA LEU A 236 -22.43 -37.70 -25.17
C LEU A 236 -23.89 -37.49 -25.52
N THR A 237 -24.78 -37.99 -24.66
CA THR A 237 -26.20 -37.72 -24.75
C THR A 237 -26.56 -36.52 -23.90
N LEU A 238 -27.30 -35.56 -24.45
CA LEU A 238 -27.78 -34.42 -23.68
C LEU A 238 -28.87 -34.87 -22.69
N GLU A 239 -28.52 -34.81 -21.40
CA GLU A 239 -29.46 -35.13 -20.31
C GLU A 239 -30.46 -33.98 -20.08
N SER A 240 -30.02 -32.74 -20.22
CA SER A 240 -30.87 -31.57 -20.14
C SER A 240 -30.25 -30.36 -20.84
N VAL A 241 -31.12 -29.51 -21.39
CA VAL A 241 -30.78 -28.23 -21.98
C VAL A 241 -31.73 -27.17 -21.40
N GLU A 242 -31.20 -26.31 -20.54
CA GLU A 242 -31.99 -25.28 -19.85
C GLU A 242 -31.51 -23.87 -20.22
N VAL A 243 -32.45 -23.02 -20.61
CA VAL A 243 -32.15 -21.59 -20.83
C VAL A 243 -32.75 -20.76 -19.70
N LYS A 244 -31.87 -20.04 -18.97
CA LYS A 244 -32.26 -19.18 -17.84
C LYS A 244 -31.90 -17.74 -18.12
N LYS A 245 -32.85 -16.84 -17.88
CA LYS A 245 -32.58 -15.40 -17.88
C LYS A 245 -31.85 -15.02 -16.60
N LYS A 246 -30.70 -14.35 -16.73
CA LYS A 246 -29.88 -13.87 -15.62
C LYS A 246 -29.63 -12.39 -15.76
N SER A 247 -29.34 -11.75 -14.64
CA SER A 247 -28.90 -10.36 -14.61
C SER A 247 -27.67 -10.20 -13.72
N GLN A 248 -26.74 -9.38 -14.15
CA GLN A 248 -25.56 -9.01 -13.36
C GLN A 248 -25.67 -7.53 -13.00
N ARG A 249 -25.75 -7.27 -11.70
CA ARG A 249 -25.83 -5.90 -11.18
C ARG A 249 -24.48 -5.19 -11.30
N PRO A 250 -24.47 -3.86 -11.51
CA PRO A 250 -23.25 -3.07 -11.45
C PRO A 250 -22.66 -3.11 -10.04
N PRO A 251 -21.34 -2.93 -9.93
CA PRO A 251 -20.69 -2.80 -8.64
C PRO A 251 -21.09 -1.50 -7.94
N LEU A 252 -21.26 -1.53 -6.62
CA LEU A 252 -21.58 -0.34 -5.80
C LEU A 252 -20.47 0.69 -5.84
N VAL A 253 -20.74 1.93 -5.42
CA VAL A 253 -19.75 2.99 -5.22
C VAL A 253 -18.63 2.52 -4.30
N PHE A 254 -17.52 3.23 -4.34
CA PHE A 254 -16.39 2.89 -3.49
C PHE A 254 -16.68 3.16 -2.02
N LYS A 255 -16.17 2.28 -1.18
CA LYS A 255 -15.79 2.52 0.21
C LYS A 255 -14.26 2.53 0.30
N THR A 256 -13.69 2.99 1.41
CA THR A 256 -12.23 3.15 1.57
C THR A 256 -11.45 1.91 1.16
N SER A 257 -11.86 0.74 1.65
CA SER A 257 -11.20 -0.54 1.35
C SER A 257 -11.20 -0.88 -0.14
N THR A 258 -12.36 -0.75 -0.81
CA THR A 258 -12.48 -1.07 -2.24
C THR A 258 -11.79 -0.04 -3.14
N LEU A 259 -11.72 1.23 -2.72
CA LEU A 259 -10.92 2.25 -3.40
C LEU A 259 -9.43 1.91 -3.32
N GLN A 260 -8.92 1.56 -2.15
CA GLN A 260 -7.52 1.16 -1.96
C GLN A 260 -7.18 -0.10 -2.77
N GLN A 261 -8.09 -1.09 -2.80
CA GLN A 261 -7.91 -2.33 -3.57
C GLN A 261 -7.81 -2.05 -5.07
N LEU A 262 -8.74 -1.29 -5.64
CA LEU A 262 -8.73 -1.01 -7.08
C LEU A 262 -7.60 -0.04 -7.46
N ALA A 263 -7.31 0.98 -6.66
CA ALA A 263 -6.19 1.88 -6.89
C ALA A 263 -4.84 1.13 -6.89
N SER A 264 -4.68 0.13 -6.02
CA SER A 264 -3.49 -0.73 -6.01
C SER A 264 -3.41 -1.62 -7.26
N SER A 265 -4.51 -2.24 -7.65
CA SER A 265 -4.54 -3.18 -8.78
C SER A 265 -4.41 -2.48 -10.14
N TYR A 266 -5.16 -1.40 -10.38
CA TYR A 266 -5.21 -0.72 -11.68
C TYR A 266 -4.18 0.40 -11.83
N LEU A 267 -3.91 1.15 -10.76
CA LEU A 267 -3.01 2.31 -10.82
C LEU A 267 -1.63 2.04 -10.21
N GLY A 268 -1.48 0.92 -9.50
CA GLY A 268 -0.25 0.60 -8.75
C GLY A 268 -0.01 1.55 -7.57
N TYR A 269 -1.07 2.16 -7.00
CA TYR A 269 -0.96 3.06 -5.87
C TYR A 269 -1.08 2.29 -4.56
N GLY A 270 -0.10 2.43 -3.67
CA GLY A 270 -0.22 1.89 -2.32
C GLY A 270 -1.31 2.62 -1.52
N ALA A 271 -1.81 1.99 -0.45
CA ALA A 271 -2.90 2.51 0.37
C ALA A 271 -2.65 3.94 0.89
N THR A 272 -1.45 4.22 1.40
CA THR A 272 -1.05 5.56 1.88
C THR A 272 -1.09 6.61 0.77
N LYS A 273 -0.57 6.28 -0.43
CA LYS A 273 -0.61 7.19 -1.60
C LYS A 273 -2.05 7.46 -2.02
N THR A 274 -2.87 6.42 -2.10
CA THR A 274 -4.29 6.52 -2.47
C THR A 274 -5.04 7.47 -1.53
N MET A 275 -4.91 7.27 -0.22
CA MET A 275 -5.60 8.11 0.77
C MET A 275 -5.10 9.56 0.76
N ARG A 276 -3.81 9.80 0.56
CA ARG A 276 -3.27 11.15 0.43
C ARG A 276 -3.84 11.91 -0.77
N ILE A 277 -3.97 11.24 -1.92
CA ILE A 277 -4.54 11.86 -3.12
C ILE A 277 -6.05 12.07 -2.93
N ALA A 278 -6.76 11.10 -2.37
CA ALA A 278 -8.19 11.22 -2.08
C ALA A 278 -8.47 12.40 -1.13
N GLN A 279 -7.62 12.60 -0.09
CA GLN A 279 -7.71 13.76 0.80
C GLN A 279 -7.57 15.09 0.02
N GLN A 280 -6.64 15.18 -0.93
CA GLN A 280 -6.47 16.38 -1.76
C GLN A 280 -7.71 16.65 -2.63
N LEU A 281 -8.29 15.59 -3.22
CA LEU A 281 -9.52 15.71 -4.03
C LEU A 281 -10.72 16.14 -3.17
N TYR A 282 -10.82 15.66 -1.94
CA TYR A 282 -11.88 16.04 -1.00
C TYR A 282 -11.74 17.47 -0.51
N GLU A 283 -10.53 17.87 -0.06
CA GLU A 283 -10.29 19.20 0.52
C GLU A 283 -10.47 20.35 -0.46
N GLY A 284 -10.34 20.06 -1.75
CA GLY A 284 -10.62 20.99 -2.82
C GLY A 284 -9.40 21.41 -3.62
N LEU A 285 -9.65 21.58 -4.89
CA LEU A 285 -8.70 22.05 -5.91
C LEU A 285 -9.30 23.24 -6.65
N SER A 286 -8.42 24.05 -7.25
CA SER A 286 -8.86 25.19 -8.07
C SER A 286 -9.21 24.70 -9.47
N ILE A 287 -10.47 24.76 -9.83
CA ILE A 287 -11.01 24.44 -11.15
C ILE A 287 -11.68 25.71 -11.69
N ASP A 288 -11.29 26.20 -12.85
CA ASP A 288 -11.82 27.45 -13.46
C ASP A 288 -11.82 28.66 -12.52
N GLY A 289 -10.77 28.77 -11.65
CA GLY A 289 -10.64 29.84 -10.67
C GLY A 289 -11.47 29.68 -9.39
N GLU A 290 -12.36 28.69 -9.33
CA GLU A 290 -13.11 28.34 -8.12
C GLU A 290 -12.45 27.15 -7.37
N ASN A 291 -12.39 27.23 -6.04
CA ASN A 291 -11.97 26.11 -5.22
C ASN A 291 -13.19 25.27 -4.87
N ARG A 292 -13.13 23.97 -5.18
CA ARG A 292 -14.20 23.02 -4.84
C ARG A 292 -13.66 21.65 -4.53
N GLY A 293 -14.28 20.93 -3.59
CA GLY A 293 -14.04 19.52 -3.37
C GLY A 293 -14.56 18.71 -4.55
N LEU A 294 -13.77 17.74 -5.02
CA LEU A 294 -14.12 16.93 -6.18
C LEU A 294 -14.78 15.60 -5.83
N ILE A 295 -14.59 15.12 -4.59
CA ILE A 295 -15.17 13.86 -4.12
C ILE A 295 -15.80 14.03 -2.73
N THR A 296 -16.66 13.07 -2.37
CA THR A 296 -17.17 12.92 -1.00
C THR A 296 -16.05 12.46 -0.06
N TYR A 297 -16.30 12.51 1.25
CA TYR A 297 -15.37 12.08 2.28
C TYR A 297 -14.90 10.64 2.06
N MET A 298 -13.60 10.45 2.01
CA MET A 298 -12.98 9.20 1.55
C MET A 298 -12.75 8.15 2.64
N ARG A 299 -12.95 8.49 3.92
CA ARG A 299 -12.88 7.51 5.02
C ARG A 299 -14.28 7.05 5.39
N THR A 300 -14.78 6.07 4.65
CA THR A 300 -16.13 5.53 4.81
C THR A 300 -16.14 4.05 4.45
N ASP A 301 -16.97 3.28 5.12
CA ASP A 301 -17.35 1.91 4.77
C ASP A 301 -18.79 1.83 4.25
N SER A 302 -19.48 2.95 4.20
CA SER A 302 -20.80 3.09 3.60
C SER A 302 -20.75 3.02 2.07
N THR A 303 -21.76 2.45 1.48
CA THR A 303 -22.04 2.51 0.03
C THR A 303 -23.32 3.31 -0.27
N ARG A 304 -23.87 4.03 0.70
CA ARG A 304 -25.02 4.89 0.52
C ARG A 304 -24.70 6.04 -0.46
N VAL A 305 -25.67 6.44 -1.23
CA VAL A 305 -25.57 7.61 -2.15
C VAL A 305 -26.79 8.49 -1.89
N SER A 306 -26.58 9.81 -1.82
CA SER A 306 -27.66 10.77 -1.63
C SER A 306 -28.62 10.78 -2.83
N MET A 307 -29.89 11.09 -2.58
CA MET A 307 -30.90 11.17 -3.64
C MET A 307 -30.56 12.23 -4.69
N ASP A 308 -29.96 13.32 -4.27
CA ASP A 308 -29.53 14.38 -5.21
C ASP A 308 -28.48 13.87 -6.19
N ALA A 309 -27.46 13.13 -5.68
CA ALA A 309 -26.44 12.54 -6.53
C ALA A 309 -26.99 11.46 -7.47
N ILE A 310 -27.96 10.63 -6.98
CA ILE A 310 -28.65 9.64 -7.82
C ILE A 310 -29.43 10.34 -8.95
N ASN A 311 -30.15 11.44 -8.63
CA ASN A 311 -30.95 12.15 -9.62
C ASN A 311 -30.06 12.84 -10.67
N MET A 312 -28.95 13.50 -10.26
CA MET A 312 -27.97 14.06 -11.20
C MET A 312 -27.38 12.98 -12.12
N ALA A 313 -27.07 11.79 -11.57
CA ALA A 313 -26.56 10.70 -12.37
C ALA A 313 -27.61 10.15 -13.36
N LYS A 314 -28.87 10.07 -12.96
CA LYS A 314 -29.98 9.68 -13.88
C LYS A 314 -30.14 10.64 -15.03
N GLU A 315 -30.09 11.96 -14.78
CA GLU A 315 -30.16 12.98 -15.81
C GLU A 315 -28.96 12.85 -16.77
N TYR A 316 -27.75 12.72 -16.24
CA TYR A 316 -26.54 12.53 -17.02
C TYR A 316 -26.60 11.28 -17.91
N ILE A 317 -27.01 10.12 -17.34
CA ILE A 317 -27.12 8.85 -18.07
C ILE A 317 -28.20 8.95 -19.14
N THR A 318 -29.36 9.49 -18.81
CA THR A 318 -30.46 9.66 -19.76
C THR A 318 -30.04 10.53 -20.95
N GLY A 319 -29.34 11.64 -20.72
CA GLY A 319 -28.88 12.54 -21.78
C GLY A 319 -27.77 11.97 -22.67
N LYS A 320 -26.89 11.13 -22.12
CA LYS A 320 -25.69 10.66 -22.86
C LYS A 320 -25.83 9.23 -23.40
N TYR A 321 -26.60 8.36 -22.75
CA TYR A 321 -26.67 6.93 -23.06
C TYR A 321 -28.09 6.43 -23.36
N GLY A 322 -29.13 7.15 -22.92
CA GLY A 322 -30.53 6.74 -23.06
C GLY A 322 -31.16 6.33 -21.71
N LYS A 323 -32.48 6.44 -21.63
CA LYS A 323 -33.27 6.18 -20.41
C LYS A 323 -33.20 4.70 -19.99
N GLU A 324 -33.02 3.80 -20.92
CA GLU A 324 -32.93 2.34 -20.71
C GLU A 324 -31.68 1.94 -19.92
N TYR A 325 -30.62 2.77 -19.94
CA TYR A 325 -29.37 2.55 -19.19
C TYR A 325 -29.44 3.05 -17.75
N VAL A 326 -30.52 3.74 -17.36
CA VAL A 326 -30.69 4.19 -15.97
C VAL A 326 -30.98 3.00 -15.06
N GLY A 327 -30.09 2.80 -14.08
CA GLY A 327 -30.21 1.72 -13.10
C GLY A 327 -31.04 2.09 -11.89
N TYR A 328 -31.32 1.07 -11.10
CA TYR A 328 -31.91 1.22 -9.77
C TYR A 328 -30.84 0.96 -8.72
N TYR A 329 -30.38 2.01 -8.04
CA TYR A 329 -29.37 1.91 -7.01
C TYR A 329 -29.97 1.42 -5.71
N VAL A 330 -29.48 0.26 -5.22
CA VAL A 330 -29.91 -0.30 -3.93
C VAL A 330 -28.71 -0.33 -3.00
N THR A 331 -28.79 0.40 -1.91
CA THR A 331 -27.89 0.21 -0.78
C THR A 331 -28.23 -1.10 -0.08
N LYS A 332 -27.24 -1.94 0.18
CA LYS A 332 -27.42 -2.98 1.19
C LYS A 332 -27.42 -2.23 2.54
N ASN A 333 -28.54 -2.30 3.26
CA ASN A 333 -28.55 -1.88 4.64
C ASN A 333 -27.48 -2.67 5.40
N SER A 334 -26.43 -2.01 5.84
CA SER A 334 -25.49 -2.60 6.80
C SER A 334 -26.25 -2.87 8.09
N LYS A 335 -26.02 -4.01 8.72
CA LYS A 335 -26.72 -4.39 9.96
C LYS A 335 -26.37 -3.51 11.17
N SER A 336 -25.48 -2.51 11.02
CA SER A 336 -25.06 -1.56 12.07
C SER A 336 -25.48 -0.14 11.68
N ASN A 337 -26.28 0.47 12.52
CA ASN A 337 -26.94 1.77 12.31
C ASN A 337 -26.00 2.99 12.40
N VAL A 338 -24.74 2.81 12.80
CA VAL A 338 -23.85 3.95 13.18
C VAL A 338 -23.18 4.62 11.98
N GLN A 339 -22.98 3.89 10.90
CA GLN A 339 -22.28 4.45 9.71
C GLN A 339 -23.24 4.81 8.56
N ASP A 340 -24.53 4.73 8.75
CA ASP A 340 -25.54 5.19 7.78
C ASP A 340 -25.51 6.73 7.56
N ALA A 341 -24.82 7.48 8.43
CA ALA A 341 -24.63 8.92 8.24
C ALA A 341 -23.66 9.25 7.08
N HIS A 342 -22.72 8.34 6.76
CA HIS A 342 -21.73 8.56 5.72
C HIS A 342 -22.25 8.15 4.35
N GLU A 343 -21.73 8.82 3.32
CA GLU A 343 -21.91 8.41 1.92
C GLU A 343 -20.71 7.58 1.43
N GLY A 344 -20.95 6.80 0.37
CA GLY A 344 -19.87 6.19 -0.39
C GLY A 344 -19.02 7.23 -1.14
N ILE A 345 -17.84 6.82 -1.55
CA ILE A 345 -16.90 7.70 -2.27
C ILE A 345 -17.37 7.87 -3.70
N ARG A 346 -17.72 9.11 -4.06
CA ARG A 346 -18.22 9.50 -5.38
C ARG A 346 -17.73 10.91 -5.77
N PRO A 347 -17.82 11.32 -7.02
CA PRO A 347 -17.65 12.72 -7.39
C PRO A 347 -18.71 13.59 -6.71
N SER A 348 -18.35 14.80 -6.32
CA SER A 348 -19.29 15.80 -5.78
C SER A 348 -20.23 16.31 -6.86
N ASP A 349 -19.79 16.32 -8.11
CA ASP A 349 -20.56 16.72 -9.29
C ASP A 349 -20.19 15.80 -10.47
N ILE A 350 -21.18 15.05 -10.99
CA ILE A 350 -20.95 14.13 -12.10
C ILE A 350 -20.62 14.83 -13.42
N ASN A 351 -21.04 16.10 -13.56
CA ASN A 351 -20.78 16.89 -14.76
C ASN A 351 -19.31 17.36 -14.88
N LEU A 352 -18.54 17.25 -13.81
CA LEU A 352 -17.08 17.43 -13.84
C LEU A 352 -16.41 16.18 -14.40
N GLU A 353 -16.58 15.95 -15.71
CA GLU A 353 -15.96 14.80 -16.36
C GLU A 353 -14.43 14.83 -16.22
N PRO A 354 -13.79 13.68 -15.91
CA PRO A 354 -12.35 13.65 -15.64
C PRO A 354 -11.50 14.26 -16.74
N ASP A 355 -11.86 13.99 -18.00
CA ASP A 355 -11.09 14.46 -19.15
C ASP A 355 -11.25 15.99 -19.39
N ALA A 356 -12.41 16.55 -19.04
CA ALA A 356 -12.66 17.99 -19.12
C ALA A 356 -11.83 18.79 -18.09
N ILE A 357 -11.57 18.22 -16.90
CA ILE A 357 -10.83 18.91 -15.83
C ILE A 357 -9.37 18.45 -15.71
N GLN A 358 -8.88 17.63 -16.63
CA GLN A 358 -7.53 17.02 -16.56
C GLN A 358 -6.42 18.09 -16.43
N SER A 359 -6.55 19.22 -17.09
CA SER A 359 -5.56 20.31 -17.08
C SER A 359 -5.37 20.96 -15.70
N TYR A 360 -6.34 20.82 -14.79
CA TYR A 360 -6.29 21.34 -13.41
C TYR A 360 -5.76 20.33 -12.41
N LEU A 361 -5.55 19.08 -12.82
CA LEU A 361 -5.17 17.97 -11.98
C LEU A 361 -3.73 17.51 -12.27
N THR A 362 -3.02 17.08 -11.22
CA THR A 362 -1.81 16.27 -11.44
C THR A 362 -2.20 14.92 -12.04
N ASN A 363 -1.26 14.28 -12.74
CA ASN A 363 -1.52 12.97 -13.34
C ASN A 363 -2.04 11.93 -12.32
N ASP A 364 -1.52 11.95 -11.10
CA ASP A 364 -1.97 11.05 -10.02
C ASP A 364 -3.39 11.39 -9.56
N GLN A 365 -3.72 12.68 -9.42
CA GLN A 365 -5.07 13.14 -9.06
C GLN A 365 -6.08 12.81 -10.16
N TYR A 366 -5.74 13.05 -11.42
CA TYR A 366 -6.57 12.71 -12.57
C TYR A 366 -6.91 11.21 -12.60
N LYS A 367 -5.89 10.34 -12.49
CA LYS A 367 -6.11 8.88 -12.53
C LYS A 367 -7.01 8.40 -11.39
N LEU A 368 -6.80 8.89 -10.18
CA LEU A 368 -7.63 8.49 -9.04
C LEU A 368 -9.04 9.06 -9.16
N TYR A 369 -9.19 10.33 -9.57
CA TYR A 369 -10.49 10.94 -9.81
C TYR A 369 -11.27 10.19 -10.90
N LYS A 370 -10.63 9.87 -12.05
CA LYS A 370 -11.23 9.07 -13.13
C LYS A 370 -11.70 7.71 -12.64
N LEU A 371 -10.93 7.04 -11.81
CA LEU A 371 -11.32 5.77 -11.21
C LEU A 371 -12.58 5.90 -10.34
N ILE A 372 -12.66 6.94 -9.49
CA ILE A 372 -13.80 7.22 -8.62
C ILE A 372 -15.02 7.61 -9.45
N TRP A 373 -14.87 8.49 -10.41
CA TRP A 373 -15.92 8.98 -11.28
C TRP A 373 -16.54 7.86 -12.12
N ASN A 374 -15.71 7.06 -12.79
CA ASN A 374 -16.15 5.90 -13.57
C ASN A 374 -16.91 4.89 -12.69
N ARG A 375 -16.41 4.61 -11.48
CA ARG A 375 -17.06 3.68 -10.55
C ARG A 375 -18.45 4.17 -10.13
N PHE A 376 -18.56 5.47 -9.84
CA PHE A 376 -19.85 6.07 -9.50
C PHE A 376 -20.82 5.99 -10.69
N LEU A 377 -20.39 6.42 -11.86
CA LEU A 377 -21.21 6.38 -13.07
C LEU A 377 -21.73 4.94 -13.30
N VAL A 378 -20.83 3.97 -13.35
CA VAL A 378 -21.17 2.54 -13.52
C VAL A 378 -22.16 2.04 -12.49
N SER A 379 -22.03 2.45 -11.24
CA SER A 379 -22.92 2.02 -10.14
C SER A 379 -24.37 2.48 -10.34
N GLN A 380 -24.60 3.52 -11.14
CA GLN A 380 -25.92 4.08 -11.45
C GLN A 380 -26.55 3.53 -12.73
N PHE A 381 -25.80 2.69 -13.46
CA PHE A 381 -26.29 2.05 -14.67
C PHE A 381 -27.23 0.87 -14.40
N ALA A 382 -28.04 0.54 -15.40
CA ALA A 382 -28.86 -0.67 -15.39
C ALA A 382 -28.00 -1.94 -15.39
N ALA A 383 -28.52 -3.00 -14.81
CA ALA A 383 -27.89 -4.30 -14.80
C ALA A 383 -27.74 -4.87 -16.22
N MET A 384 -26.64 -5.55 -16.49
CA MET A 384 -26.50 -6.37 -17.68
C MET A 384 -27.47 -7.54 -17.62
N LYS A 385 -28.19 -7.82 -18.72
CA LYS A 385 -29.09 -8.96 -18.84
C LYS A 385 -28.57 -9.93 -19.88
N TYR A 386 -28.58 -11.19 -19.55
CA TYR A 386 -28.15 -12.25 -20.46
C TYR A 386 -28.97 -13.51 -20.26
N GLU A 387 -29.07 -14.29 -21.32
CA GLU A 387 -29.57 -15.67 -21.26
C GLU A 387 -28.37 -16.59 -21.13
N GLN A 388 -28.49 -17.57 -20.27
CA GLN A 388 -27.53 -18.63 -20.06
C GLN A 388 -28.16 -19.96 -20.40
N MET A 389 -27.64 -20.60 -21.47
CA MET A 389 -27.94 -21.98 -21.79
C MET A 389 -27.01 -22.88 -20.99
N GLN A 390 -27.54 -23.70 -20.12
CA GLN A 390 -26.83 -24.75 -19.41
C GLN A 390 -27.12 -26.07 -20.06
N ILE A 391 -26.08 -26.81 -20.42
CA ILE A 391 -26.12 -28.10 -21.09
C ILE A 391 -25.56 -29.13 -20.12
N ASN A 392 -26.31 -30.13 -19.75
CA ASN A 392 -25.78 -31.31 -19.06
C ASN A 392 -25.77 -32.47 -20.07
N ALA A 393 -24.63 -33.16 -20.16
CA ALA A 393 -24.43 -34.26 -21.09
C ALA A 393 -23.82 -35.47 -20.37
N VAL A 394 -24.17 -36.67 -20.74
CA VAL A 394 -23.76 -37.90 -20.05
C VAL A 394 -23.25 -38.95 -21.02
N ASN A 395 -22.30 -39.76 -20.53
CA ASN A 395 -21.94 -41.05 -21.11
C ASN A 395 -21.62 -42.02 -19.98
N GLY A 396 -22.53 -42.96 -19.70
CA GLY A 396 -22.35 -43.88 -18.56
C GLY A 396 -22.17 -43.14 -17.23
N ASP A 397 -21.03 -43.41 -16.60
CA ASP A 397 -20.67 -42.85 -15.29
C ASP A 397 -20.18 -41.43 -15.34
N TYR A 398 -20.02 -40.81 -16.52
CA TYR A 398 -19.43 -39.51 -16.72
C TYR A 398 -20.46 -38.46 -17.06
N LYS A 399 -20.51 -37.40 -16.24
CA LYS A 399 -21.37 -36.25 -16.48
C LYS A 399 -20.58 -35.00 -16.79
N PHE A 400 -20.98 -34.35 -17.88
CA PHE A 400 -20.37 -33.13 -18.38
C PHE A 400 -21.33 -31.95 -18.29
N ARG A 401 -20.80 -30.76 -18.13
CA ARG A 401 -21.60 -29.52 -18.12
C ARG A 401 -20.96 -28.46 -19.02
N GLY A 402 -21.78 -27.89 -19.88
CA GLY A 402 -21.48 -26.75 -20.72
C GLY A 402 -22.32 -25.53 -20.32
N THR A 403 -21.79 -24.34 -20.61
CA THR A 403 -22.54 -23.10 -20.41
C THR A 403 -22.23 -22.12 -21.53
N ILE A 404 -23.31 -21.66 -22.21
CA ILE A 404 -23.21 -20.63 -23.24
C ILE A 404 -24.00 -19.41 -22.76
N ASN A 405 -23.43 -18.21 -22.88
CA ASN A 405 -24.09 -16.98 -22.49
C ASN A 405 -24.37 -16.13 -23.73
N LYS A 406 -25.60 -15.62 -23.83
CA LYS A 406 -26.06 -14.67 -24.85
C LYS A 406 -26.44 -13.36 -24.15
N VAL A 407 -25.73 -12.28 -24.41
CA VAL A 407 -26.04 -10.95 -23.85
C VAL A 407 -27.28 -10.40 -24.59
N ILE A 408 -28.32 -10.07 -23.81
CA ILE A 408 -29.57 -9.49 -24.30
C ILE A 408 -29.55 -7.95 -24.16
N PHE A 409 -28.93 -7.45 -23.08
CA PHE A 409 -28.78 -6.04 -22.82
C PHE A 409 -27.48 -5.82 -22.08
N ASP A 410 -26.60 -4.99 -22.63
CA ASP A 410 -25.24 -4.74 -22.13
C ASP A 410 -25.21 -3.98 -20.78
N GLY A 411 -26.20 -3.13 -20.51
CA GLY A 411 -26.29 -2.38 -19.26
C GLY A 411 -25.01 -1.62 -18.94
N TYR A 412 -24.51 -1.79 -17.72
CA TYR A 412 -23.30 -1.09 -17.26
C TYR A 412 -22.00 -1.51 -17.99
N TYR A 413 -22.00 -2.64 -18.72
CA TYR A 413 -20.84 -3.03 -19.54
C TYR A 413 -20.60 -2.07 -20.70
N LYS A 414 -21.59 -1.28 -21.14
CA LYS A 414 -21.46 -0.22 -22.15
C LYS A 414 -20.32 0.75 -21.83
N ILE A 415 -20.00 0.97 -20.55
CA ILE A 415 -18.93 1.89 -20.12
C ILE A 415 -17.53 1.28 -20.27
N PHE A 416 -17.41 -0.03 -20.17
CA PHE A 416 -16.12 -0.72 -20.07
C PHE A 416 -15.64 -1.35 -21.38
N LYS A 417 -16.53 -1.56 -22.35
CA LYS A 417 -16.21 -2.29 -23.57
C LYS A 417 -16.52 -1.46 -24.81
N GLU A 418 -15.61 -1.52 -25.75
CA GLU A 418 -15.90 -1.15 -27.13
C GLU A 418 -16.93 -2.15 -27.69
N GLU A 419 -17.78 -1.73 -28.64
CA GLU A 419 -18.92 -2.52 -29.12
C GLU A 419 -18.53 -3.92 -29.63
N ASP A 420 -17.29 -4.07 -30.15
CA ASP A 420 -16.77 -5.32 -30.70
C ASP A 420 -16.39 -6.40 -29.65
N GLU A 421 -16.32 -6.06 -28.35
CA GLU A 421 -15.94 -7.00 -27.29
C GLU A 421 -17.12 -7.77 -26.67
N ILE A 422 -18.37 -7.37 -26.92
CA ILE A 422 -19.54 -8.08 -26.43
C ILE A 422 -19.90 -9.17 -27.44
N LYS A 423 -19.18 -10.30 -27.41
CA LYS A 423 -19.50 -11.46 -28.24
C LYS A 423 -20.84 -12.04 -27.80
N THR A 424 -21.88 -11.77 -28.55
CA THR A 424 -23.16 -12.47 -28.44
C THR A 424 -23.07 -13.71 -29.32
N ALA A 425 -22.90 -14.88 -28.71
CA ALA A 425 -23.07 -16.14 -29.45
C ALA A 425 -24.59 -16.49 -29.53
N ASP A 426 -25.09 -16.77 -30.71
CA ASP A 426 -26.39 -17.35 -30.82
C ASP A 426 -26.41 -18.78 -30.25
N PHE A 427 -27.51 -19.13 -29.61
CA PHE A 427 -27.60 -20.47 -29.05
C PHE A 427 -27.73 -21.51 -30.17
N PRO A 428 -26.98 -22.60 -30.12
CA PRO A 428 -27.21 -23.72 -30.99
C PRO A 428 -28.62 -24.34 -30.68
N VAL A 429 -29.26 -24.83 -31.67
CA VAL A 429 -30.53 -25.57 -31.49
C VAL A 429 -30.18 -26.95 -30.92
N LEU A 430 -30.51 -27.19 -29.65
CA LEU A 430 -30.21 -28.41 -28.90
C LEU A 430 -31.49 -28.89 -28.22
N LYS A 431 -31.65 -30.21 -28.13
CA LYS A 431 -32.77 -30.85 -27.44
C LYS A 431 -32.28 -31.91 -26.48
N GLU A 432 -33.01 -32.11 -25.41
CA GLU A 432 -32.82 -33.28 -24.52
C GLU A 432 -32.93 -34.57 -25.32
N GLY A 433 -32.00 -35.50 -25.07
CA GLY A 433 -31.89 -36.75 -25.82
C GLY A 433 -31.04 -36.69 -27.08
N ASP A 434 -30.66 -35.48 -27.56
CA ASP A 434 -29.74 -35.36 -28.70
C ASP A 434 -28.37 -35.99 -28.33
N VAL A 435 -27.77 -36.67 -29.32
CA VAL A 435 -26.47 -37.35 -29.19
C VAL A 435 -25.44 -36.62 -30.04
N TYR A 436 -24.33 -36.23 -29.44
CA TYR A 436 -23.24 -35.56 -30.12
C TYR A 436 -21.94 -36.31 -29.95
N ASN A 437 -21.20 -36.50 -31.04
CA ASN A 437 -19.88 -37.12 -30.99
C ASN A 437 -18.86 -36.19 -30.31
N ILE A 438 -17.95 -36.80 -29.57
CA ILE A 438 -16.81 -36.08 -28.99
C ILE A 438 -15.78 -35.88 -30.12
N GLU A 439 -15.67 -34.65 -30.66
CA GLU A 439 -14.68 -34.33 -31.67
C GLU A 439 -13.28 -34.28 -31.05
N LYS A 440 -13.21 -33.77 -29.81
CA LYS A 440 -11.92 -33.65 -29.09
C LYS A 440 -12.16 -33.81 -27.59
N LEU A 441 -11.52 -34.82 -27.02
CA LEU A 441 -11.39 -34.96 -25.56
C LEU A 441 -10.06 -34.31 -25.12
N ASN A 442 -10.14 -33.22 -24.42
CA ASN A 442 -8.95 -32.54 -23.86
C ASN A 442 -8.78 -32.96 -22.41
N ILE A 443 -7.60 -33.46 -22.10
CA ILE A 443 -7.16 -33.82 -20.75
C ILE A 443 -5.94 -32.97 -20.47
N GLU A 444 -6.12 -31.93 -19.64
CA GLU A 444 -5.08 -30.96 -19.31
C GLU A 444 -4.44 -31.31 -17.98
N GLU A 445 -3.14 -31.61 -18.01
CA GLU A 445 -2.37 -31.85 -16.81
C GLU A 445 -1.99 -30.50 -16.18
N GLY A 446 -2.21 -30.35 -14.89
CA GLY A 446 -1.84 -29.21 -14.10
C GLY A 446 -1.11 -29.60 -12.82
N ILE A 447 -0.49 -28.64 -12.18
CA ILE A 447 0.11 -28.79 -10.86
C ILE A 447 -0.53 -27.74 -9.94
N THR A 448 -1.02 -28.18 -8.77
CA THR A 448 -1.55 -27.23 -7.78
C THR A 448 -0.49 -26.23 -7.38
N LYS A 449 -0.91 -25.00 -7.16
CA LYS A 449 -0.01 -23.89 -6.80
C LYS A 449 -0.26 -23.46 -5.37
N ALA A 450 0.81 -23.13 -4.65
CA ALA A 450 0.70 -22.53 -3.32
C ALA A 450 -0.16 -21.25 -3.36
N PRO A 451 -0.80 -20.90 -2.24
CA PRO A 451 -1.50 -19.63 -2.13
C PRO A 451 -0.60 -18.45 -2.50
N THR A 452 -1.20 -17.41 -3.07
CA THR A 452 -0.44 -16.21 -3.44
C THR A 452 -0.26 -15.29 -2.22
N ARG A 453 0.98 -14.83 -1.97
CA ARG A 453 1.26 -13.86 -0.92
C ARG A 453 0.39 -12.62 -1.05
N TYR A 454 0.06 -12.00 0.07
CA TYR A 454 -0.71 -10.77 0.05
C TYR A 454 0.01 -9.64 -0.71
N SER A 455 -0.76 -8.91 -1.52
CA SER A 455 -0.45 -7.55 -1.93
C SER A 455 -1.09 -6.56 -0.96
N GLU A 456 -0.80 -5.25 -1.06
CA GLU A 456 -1.51 -4.24 -0.25
C GLU A 456 -3.04 -4.36 -0.44
N ALA A 457 -3.50 -4.56 -1.68
CA ALA A 457 -4.92 -4.73 -1.98
C ALA A 457 -5.55 -5.95 -1.30
N THR A 458 -4.91 -7.11 -1.42
CA THR A 458 -5.45 -8.37 -0.86
C THR A 458 -5.34 -8.42 0.65
N LEU A 459 -4.33 -7.78 1.25
CA LEU A 459 -4.23 -7.63 2.70
C LEU A 459 -5.37 -6.74 3.24
N VAL A 460 -5.61 -5.58 2.63
CA VAL A 460 -6.74 -4.71 3.01
C VAL A 460 -8.07 -5.45 2.90
N LYS A 461 -8.27 -6.23 1.82
CA LYS A 461 -9.45 -7.07 1.65
C LYS A 461 -9.58 -8.10 2.77
N LYS A 462 -8.49 -8.76 3.14
CA LYS A 462 -8.48 -9.77 4.23
C LYS A 462 -8.79 -9.11 5.58
N LEU A 463 -8.12 -8.00 5.91
CA LEU A 463 -8.38 -7.25 7.14
C LEU A 463 -9.86 -6.85 7.26
N GLU A 464 -10.44 -6.33 6.18
CA GLU A 464 -11.85 -5.96 6.13
C GLU A 464 -12.77 -7.17 6.33
N SER A 465 -12.50 -8.30 5.66
CA SER A 465 -13.32 -9.52 5.80
C SER A 465 -13.27 -10.14 7.20
N GLU A 466 -12.19 -9.91 7.93
CA GLU A 466 -12.01 -10.35 9.32
C GLU A 466 -12.50 -9.30 10.35
N GLY A 467 -13.00 -8.15 9.91
CA GLY A 467 -13.42 -7.07 10.81
C GLY A 467 -12.29 -6.30 11.48
N ILE A 468 -11.04 -6.46 11.00
CA ILE A 468 -9.83 -5.89 11.59
C ILE A 468 -9.52 -4.53 10.96
N GLY A 469 -9.39 -3.50 11.80
CA GLY A 469 -9.19 -2.12 11.35
C GLY A 469 -10.48 -1.46 10.86
N ARG A 470 -10.35 -0.20 10.46
CA ARG A 470 -11.46 0.64 9.97
C ARG A 470 -10.94 1.54 8.84
N PRO A 471 -11.79 2.25 8.10
CA PRO A 471 -11.39 3.15 7.01
C PRO A 471 -10.23 4.09 7.34
N SER A 472 -10.15 4.57 8.56
CA SER A 472 -9.07 5.45 9.03
C SER A 472 -7.73 4.72 9.26
N THR A 473 -7.70 3.40 9.40
CA THR A 473 -6.51 2.65 9.85
C THR A 473 -5.88 1.71 8.84
N TYR A 474 -6.57 1.27 7.79
CA TYR A 474 -5.99 0.34 6.81
C TYR A 474 -4.63 0.80 6.25
N ALA A 475 -4.55 2.05 5.81
CA ALA A 475 -3.31 2.61 5.26
C ALA A 475 -2.19 2.69 6.32
N SER A 476 -2.52 3.04 7.56
CA SER A 476 -1.53 3.14 8.64
C SER A 476 -1.04 1.78 9.13
N ILE A 477 -1.88 0.74 9.11
CA ILE A 477 -1.48 -0.65 9.41
C ILE A 477 -0.40 -1.09 8.41
N VAL A 478 -0.71 -0.99 7.10
CA VAL A 478 0.21 -1.35 6.03
C VAL A 478 1.53 -0.59 6.12
N GLU A 479 1.46 0.73 6.35
CA GLU A 479 2.65 1.57 6.47
C GLU A 479 3.50 1.22 7.71
N THR A 480 2.85 0.89 8.83
CA THR A 480 3.54 0.49 10.05
C THR A 480 4.31 -0.81 9.86
N LEU A 481 3.74 -1.83 9.22
CA LEU A 481 4.43 -3.08 8.93
C LEU A 481 5.71 -2.86 8.11
N LYS A 482 5.67 -1.96 7.14
CA LYS A 482 6.83 -1.59 6.30
C LYS A 482 7.87 -0.77 7.08
N THR A 483 7.44 0.25 7.81
CA THR A 483 8.35 1.15 8.53
C THR A 483 9.01 0.50 9.74
N ARG A 484 8.38 -0.53 10.30
CA ARG A 484 8.95 -1.38 11.35
C ARG A 484 9.84 -2.51 10.81
N GLU A 485 9.97 -2.61 9.48
CA GLU A 485 10.75 -3.66 8.83
C GLU A 485 10.27 -5.07 9.17
N TYR A 486 8.97 -5.24 9.49
CA TYR A 486 8.38 -6.56 9.74
C TYR A 486 8.10 -7.31 8.46
N VAL A 487 7.92 -6.57 7.38
CA VAL A 487 7.71 -7.09 6.04
C VAL A 487 8.54 -6.29 5.03
N GLU A 488 8.95 -6.95 3.97
CA GLU A 488 9.49 -6.33 2.77
C GLU A 488 8.53 -6.57 1.59
N ILE A 489 8.64 -5.71 0.57
CA ILE A 489 7.81 -5.84 -0.62
C ILE A 489 8.69 -6.27 -1.79
N ILE A 490 8.48 -7.51 -2.23
CA ILE A 490 9.12 -8.09 -3.41
C ILE A 490 8.03 -8.34 -4.45
N GLU A 491 8.18 -7.85 -5.66
CA GLU A 491 7.20 -8.00 -6.76
C GLU A 491 5.75 -7.61 -6.35
N LYS A 492 5.64 -6.52 -5.59
CA LYS A 492 4.36 -6.01 -5.05
C LYS A 492 3.67 -6.97 -4.06
N ARG A 493 4.39 -7.93 -3.46
CA ARG A 493 3.89 -8.88 -2.47
C ARG A 493 4.63 -8.70 -1.15
N PHE A 494 3.90 -8.91 -0.04
CA PHE A 494 4.48 -8.90 1.29
C PHE A 494 5.24 -10.20 1.54
N HIS A 495 6.47 -10.05 1.99
CA HIS A 495 7.30 -11.13 2.51
C HIS A 495 7.63 -10.80 3.97
N PRO A 496 7.29 -11.66 4.92
CA PRO A 496 7.69 -11.43 6.30
C PRO A 496 9.22 -11.50 6.43
N THR A 497 9.76 -10.56 7.20
CA THR A 497 11.19 -10.56 7.54
C THR A 497 11.44 -11.47 8.74
N TYR A 498 12.71 -11.78 9.00
CA TYR A 498 13.10 -12.46 10.22
C TYR A 498 12.60 -11.71 11.48
N LEU A 499 12.76 -10.38 11.54
CA LEU A 499 12.24 -9.57 12.64
C LEU A 499 10.72 -9.67 12.76
N GLY A 500 10.01 -9.72 11.64
CA GLY A 500 8.56 -9.93 11.63
C GLY A 500 8.16 -11.26 12.27
N TYR A 501 8.84 -12.34 11.93
CA TYR A 501 8.62 -13.64 12.55
C TYR A 501 8.97 -13.67 14.04
N GLU A 502 10.12 -13.12 14.46
CA GLU A 502 10.47 -13.04 15.88
C GLU A 502 9.40 -12.31 16.68
N VAL A 503 8.94 -11.16 16.19
CA VAL A 503 7.88 -10.39 16.87
C VAL A 503 6.56 -11.16 16.90
N LYS A 504 6.17 -11.80 15.79
CA LYS A 504 4.95 -12.64 15.72
C LYS A 504 5.02 -13.78 16.72
N ASN A 505 6.09 -14.56 16.72
CA ASN A 505 6.25 -15.73 17.57
C ASN A 505 6.28 -15.36 19.06
N GLU A 506 7.02 -14.30 19.43
CA GLU A 506 7.11 -13.83 20.81
C GLU A 506 5.75 -13.32 21.33
N LEU A 507 5.01 -12.58 20.49
CA LEU A 507 3.67 -12.12 20.84
C LEU A 507 2.65 -13.28 20.91
N GLU A 508 2.69 -14.22 19.98
CA GLU A 508 1.75 -15.35 19.94
C GLU A 508 1.94 -16.29 21.15
N LYS A 509 3.19 -16.45 21.59
CA LYS A 509 3.52 -17.25 22.78
C LYS A 509 3.00 -16.60 24.05
N ASN A 510 3.16 -15.30 24.23
CA ASN A 510 3.01 -14.61 25.52
C ASN A 510 1.77 -13.72 25.62
N PHE A 511 1.17 -13.29 24.49
CA PHE A 511 0.04 -12.35 24.40
C PHE A 511 -1.03 -12.87 23.46
N ARG A 512 -1.69 -13.97 23.85
CA ARG A 512 -2.61 -14.70 22.97
C ARG A 512 -3.81 -13.86 22.53
N ASP A 513 -4.37 -13.05 23.42
CA ASP A 513 -5.52 -12.19 23.12
C ASP A 513 -5.15 -11.15 22.07
N ILE A 514 -3.96 -10.53 22.17
CA ILE A 514 -3.48 -9.54 21.21
C ILE A 514 -3.26 -10.15 19.81
N MET A 515 -2.89 -11.43 19.74
CA MET A 515 -2.66 -12.15 18.49
C MET A 515 -3.91 -12.85 17.95
N ASN A 516 -5.04 -12.77 18.66
CA ASN A 516 -6.28 -13.41 18.24
C ASN A 516 -7.08 -12.50 17.29
N ILE A 517 -7.37 -13.03 16.10
CA ILE A 517 -8.13 -12.33 15.05
C ILE A 517 -9.53 -11.94 15.53
N LYS A 518 -10.27 -12.90 16.10
CA LYS A 518 -11.64 -12.69 16.58
C LYS A 518 -11.69 -11.70 17.74
N PHE A 519 -10.74 -11.78 18.67
CA PHE A 519 -10.64 -10.84 19.77
C PHE A 519 -10.44 -9.42 19.28
N THR A 520 -9.54 -9.22 18.31
CA THR A 520 -9.31 -7.89 17.72
C THR A 520 -10.53 -7.38 16.95
N ALA A 521 -11.23 -8.24 16.21
CA ALA A 521 -12.48 -7.89 15.53
C ALA A 521 -13.58 -7.48 16.52
N ASN A 522 -13.81 -8.26 17.58
CA ASN A 522 -14.78 -7.94 18.61
C ASN A 522 -14.47 -6.60 19.31
N MET A 523 -13.17 -6.34 19.56
CA MET A 523 -12.75 -5.06 20.14
C MET A 523 -13.06 -3.87 19.21
N GLU A 524 -12.91 -4.05 17.89
CA GLU A 524 -13.31 -3.02 16.91
C GLU A 524 -14.83 -2.81 16.89
N GLU A 525 -15.61 -3.88 17.03
CA GLU A 525 -17.09 -3.80 17.17
C GLU A 525 -17.50 -3.13 18.48
N ASP A 526 -16.83 -3.41 19.59
CA ASP A 526 -17.13 -2.78 20.87
C ASP A 526 -16.80 -1.28 20.86
N LEU A 527 -15.74 -0.87 20.14
CA LEU A 527 -15.48 0.55 19.88
C LEU A 527 -16.59 1.22 19.03
N ASP A 528 -17.19 0.49 18.09
CA ASP A 528 -18.36 1.00 17.35
C ASP A 528 -19.59 1.09 18.25
N LYS A 529 -19.82 0.13 19.16
CA LYS A 529 -20.91 0.19 20.18
C LYS A 529 -20.75 1.34 21.16
N ILE A 530 -19.52 1.78 21.49
CA ILE A 530 -19.30 3.00 22.28
C ILE A 530 -19.79 4.23 21.49
N GLU A 531 -19.53 4.28 20.19
CA GLU A 531 -20.02 5.35 19.32
C GLU A 531 -21.55 5.41 19.28
N GLU A 532 -22.21 4.25 19.35
CA GLU A 532 -23.67 4.13 19.47
C GLU A 532 -24.21 4.48 20.87
N GLY A 533 -23.33 4.59 21.88
CA GLY A 533 -23.72 4.80 23.27
C GLY A 533 -24.15 3.54 24.01
N ASN A 534 -23.94 2.35 23.41
CA ASN A 534 -24.38 1.07 23.95
C ASN A 534 -23.36 0.42 24.91
N VAL A 535 -22.11 0.87 24.92
CA VAL A 535 -21.02 0.35 25.76
C VAL A 535 -20.31 1.48 26.48
N GLN A 536 -19.97 1.26 27.74
CA GLN A 536 -19.20 2.21 28.55
C GLN A 536 -17.70 2.00 28.29
N TRP A 537 -17.02 3.02 27.80
CA TRP A 537 -15.61 2.92 27.40
C TRP A 537 -14.65 2.57 28.55
N VAL A 538 -14.94 3.04 29.79
CA VAL A 538 -14.11 2.75 30.97
C VAL A 538 -14.18 1.26 31.35
N GLU A 539 -15.34 0.66 31.23
CA GLU A 539 -15.53 -0.77 31.51
C GLU A 539 -14.78 -1.64 30.47
N LEU A 540 -14.89 -1.29 29.20
CA LEU A 540 -14.14 -1.97 28.15
C LEU A 540 -12.63 -1.91 28.40
N LEU A 541 -12.09 -0.74 28.75
CA LEU A 541 -10.68 -0.58 29.08
C LEU A 541 -10.26 -1.38 30.32
N ARG A 542 -11.09 -1.39 31.36
CA ARG A 542 -10.80 -2.11 32.60
C ARG A 542 -10.72 -3.62 32.37
N ASN A 543 -11.66 -4.18 31.63
CA ASN A 543 -11.69 -5.61 31.31
C ASN A 543 -10.46 -5.99 30.48
N PHE A 544 -10.15 -5.20 29.46
CA PHE A 544 -8.98 -5.40 28.65
C PHE A 544 -7.66 -5.29 29.44
N TYR A 545 -7.52 -4.22 30.25
CA TYR A 545 -6.31 -3.97 31.03
C TYR A 545 -6.04 -5.10 32.03
N ASN A 546 -7.07 -5.55 32.74
CA ASN A 546 -6.94 -6.63 33.72
C ASN A 546 -6.50 -7.97 33.08
N SER A 547 -6.96 -8.28 31.87
CA SER A 547 -6.50 -9.45 31.12
C SER A 547 -5.05 -9.28 30.70
N LEU A 548 -4.71 -8.16 30.11
CA LEU A 548 -3.37 -7.86 29.62
C LEU A 548 -2.31 -7.83 30.73
N GLU A 549 -2.63 -7.27 31.91
CA GLU A 549 -1.68 -7.18 33.04
C GLU A 549 -1.30 -8.55 33.58
N LYS A 550 -2.22 -9.52 33.53
CA LYS A 550 -1.92 -10.92 33.90
C LYS A 550 -0.93 -11.55 32.93
N GLU A 551 -1.07 -11.30 31.63
CA GLU A 551 -0.14 -11.79 30.61
C GLU A 551 1.24 -11.11 30.76
N ILE A 552 1.25 -9.80 30.98
CA ILE A 552 2.47 -9.01 31.22
C ILE A 552 3.25 -9.56 32.41
N SER A 553 2.60 -9.75 33.58
CA SER A 553 3.24 -10.23 34.78
C SER A 553 3.87 -11.62 34.59
N LYS A 554 3.21 -12.51 33.87
CA LYS A 554 3.76 -13.84 33.54
C LYS A 554 4.99 -13.70 32.64
N TYR A 555 4.92 -12.83 31.63
CA TYR A 555 6.01 -12.64 30.69
C TYR A 555 7.22 -11.96 31.32
N GLU A 556 7.04 -11.03 32.26
CA GLU A 556 8.15 -10.43 33.02
C GLU A 556 8.92 -11.44 33.83
N VAL A 557 8.23 -12.39 34.49
CA VAL A 557 8.88 -13.51 35.20
C VAL A 557 9.68 -14.39 34.22
N GLU A 558 9.16 -14.63 33.02
CA GLU A 558 9.88 -15.42 32.00
C GLU A 558 11.13 -14.69 31.50
N ILE A 559 11.02 -13.37 31.25
CA ILE A 559 12.16 -12.56 30.85
C ILE A 559 13.29 -12.58 31.87
N GLU A 560 12.99 -12.50 33.17
CA GLU A 560 14.03 -12.58 34.22
C GLU A 560 14.73 -13.94 34.19
N LYS A 561 13.98 -15.04 34.00
CA LYS A 561 14.58 -16.40 33.84
C LYS A 561 15.46 -16.52 32.59
N ILE A 562 15.11 -15.81 31.48
CA ILE A 562 15.91 -15.83 30.25
C ILE A 562 17.20 -15.02 30.42
N LYS A 563 17.19 -13.90 31.13
CA LYS A 563 18.40 -13.08 31.38
C LYS A 563 19.51 -13.87 32.11
N ASP A 564 19.13 -14.75 33.03
CA ASP A 564 20.06 -15.55 33.81
C ASP A 564 20.55 -16.81 33.05
N ARG A 565 19.99 -17.12 31.89
CA ARG A 565 20.45 -18.25 31.08
C ARG A 565 21.76 -17.91 30.37
N ARG A 566 22.80 -18.70 30.71
CA ARG A 566 24.02 -18.77 29.93
C ARG A 566 23.72 -19.66 28.72
N ILE A 567 23.67 -19.09 27.54
CA ILE A 567 23.45 -19.82 26.25
C ILE A 567 24.77 -19.79 25.49
N GLU A 568 25.41 -20.96 25.39
CA GLU A 568 26.64 -21.13 24.61
C GLU A 568 26.30 -21.39 23.14
N SER A 569 27.10 -20.88 22.21
CA SER A 569 27.01 -21.27 20.81
C SER A 569 28.07 -22.29 20.42
N ASP A 570 27.85 -22.94 19.29
CA ASP A 570 28.84 -23.80 18.64
C ASP A 570 29.91 -22.99 17.87
N VAL A 571 29.82 -21.66 17.91
CA VAL A 571 30.81 -20.74 17.35
C VAL A 571 31.89 -20.47 18.41
N LEU A 572 33.13 -20.67 18.04
CA LEU A 572 34.28 -20.43 18.93
C LEU A 572 34.81 -18.99 18.76
N SER A 573 35.23 -18.40 19.83
CA SER A 573 35.98 -17.17 19.88
C SER A 573 37.46 -17.39 19.45
N SER A 574 38.21 -16.33 19.31
CA SER A 574 39.64 -16.36 18.92
C SER A 574 40.53 -17.17 19.88
N ASP A 575 40.12 -17.30 21.12
CA ASP A 575 40.78 -18.11 22.18
C ASP A 575 40.26 -19.57 22.28
N GLY A 576 39.38 -19.99 21.37
CA GLY A 576 38.87 -21.34 21.27
C GLY A 576 37.71 -21.67 22.20
N ASN A 577 37.18 -20.68 22.95
CA ASN A 577 36.04 -20.89 23.85
C ASN A 577 34.70 -20.66 23.14
N PRO A 578 33.60 -21.39 23.52
CA PRO A 578 32.28 -21.10 22.96
C PRO A 578 31.85 -19.65 23.20
N MET A 579 31.38 -18.98 22.15
CA MET A 579 30.80 -17.64 22.28
C MET A 579 29.40 -17.70 22.91
N LEU A 580 29.08 -16.71 23.74
CA LEU A 580 27.77 -16.62 24.39
C LEU A 580 26.76 -15.86 23.56
N LEU A 581 25.57 -16.42 23.40
CA LEU A 581 24.45 -15.75 22.78
C LEU A 581 23.84 -14.75 23.77
N LYS A 582 23.83 -13.47 23.39
CA LYS A 582 23.19 -12.38 24.14
C LYS A 582 22.27 -11.55 23.27
N THR A 583 21.33 -10.87 23.91
CA THR A 583 20.42 -9.90 23.24
C THR A 583 20.83 -8.48 23.62
N GLY A 584 21.04 -7.64 22.62
CA GLY A 584 21.44 -6.26 22.80
C GLY A 584 20.50 -5.26 22.09
N ARG A 585 20.89 -3.99 22.11
CA ARG A 585 20.12 -2.88 21.50
C ARG A 585 19.77 -3.11 20.01
N PHE A 586 20.64 -3.82 19.30
CA PHE A 586 20.52 -4.02 17.85
C PHE A 586 20.13 -5.46 17.47
N GLY A 587 19.67 -6.26 18.43
CA GLY A 587 19.29 -7.65 18.26
C GLY A 587 20.24 -8.62 18.94
N LYS A 588 20.13 -9.92 18.57
CA LYS A 588 20.99 -10.99 19.10
C LYS A 588 22.42 -10.86 18.57
N TYR A 589 23.39 -11.22 19.40
CA TYR A 589 24.80 -11.23 19.06
C TYR A 589 25.54 -12.29 19.86
N LEU A 590 26.61 -12.79 19.29
CA LEU A 590 27.57 -13.63 20.01
C LEU A 590 28.66 -12.72 20.61
N VAL A 591 29.12 -13.08 21.80
CA VAL A 591 30.20 -12.38 22.48
C VAL A 591 31.12 -13.39 23.15
N SER A 592 32.43 -13.19 23.06
CA SER A 592 33.41 -13.91 23.85
C SER A 592 33.31 -13.51 25.31
N GLU A 593 33.37 -14.51 26.23
CA GLU A 593 33.37 -14.25 27.67
C GLU A 593 34.71 -13.68 28.14
N THR A 594 35.79 -14.13 27.54
CA THR A 594 37.18 -13.73 27.85
C THR A 594 37.56 -12.41 27.17
N ASN A 595 37.02 -12.14 25.97
CA ASN A 595 37.26 -10.89 25.23
C ASN A 595 35.92 -10.21 24.84
N PRO A 596 35.36 -9.35 25.70
CA PRO A 596 34.05 -8.72 25.42
C PRO A 596 34.02 -7.80 24.20
N GLU A 597 35.14 -7.44 23.62
CA GLU A 597 35.23 -6.68 22.37
C GLU A 597 35.01 -7.59 21.14
N GLU A 598 35.25 -8.88 21.26
CA GLU A 598 34.97 -9.87 20.22
C GLU A 598 33.48 -10.20 20.17
N LYS A 599 32.79 -9.57 19.20
CA LYS A 599 31.34 -9.66 19.02
C LYS A 599 30.94 -9.94 17.59
N ILE A 600 30.00 -10.87 17.41
CA ILE A 600 29.41 -11.18 16.12
C ILE A 600 27.91 -10.83 16.19
N THR A 601 27.50 -9.81 15.47
CA THR A 601 26.09 -9.40 15.40
C THR A 601 25.34 -10.35 14.47
N LEU A 602 24.27 -10.99 14.98
CA LEU A 602 23.43 -11.95 14.29
C LEU A 602 22.23 -11.28 13.59
N LYS A 603 22.46 -10.09 13.00
CA LYS A 603 21.38 -9.38 12.33
C LYS A 603 20.84 -10.22 11.17
N ASN A 604 19.53 -10.55 11.21
CA ASN A 604 18.82 -11.34 10.21
C ASN A 604 19.23 -12.84 10.12
N ILE A 605 19.93 -13.38 11.12
CA ILE A 605 20.12 -14.81 11.23
C ILE A 605 18.96 -15.39 12.07
N PRO A 606 18.11 -16.25 11.50
CA PRO A 606 17.12 -17.00 12.26
C PRO A 606 17.83 -17.95 13.22
N ILE A 607 17.29 -18.07 14.41
CA ILE A 607 17.64 -19.13 15.37
C ILE A 607 16.35 -19.92 15.55
N GLU A 608 16.26 -21.05 14.86
CA GLU A 608 15.10 -21.92 14.91
C GLU A 608 15.08 -22.70 16.23
N PRO A 609 13.92 -23.10 16.75
CA PRO A 609 13.81 -23.87 17.99
C PRO A 609 14.68 -25.15 17.99
N GLU A 610 14.79 -25.77 16.82
CA GLU A 610 15.56 -27.01 16.62
C GLU A 610 17.06 -26.78 16.75
N GLN A 611 17.53 -25.55 16.60
CA GLN A 611 18.94 -25.17 16.80
C GLN A 611 19.27 -24.88 18.26
N MET A 612 18.30 -24.99 19.19
CA MET A 612 18.51 -24.75 20.61
C MET A 612 18.30 -26.03 21.41
N GLU A 613 19.34 -26.50 22.05
CA GLU A 613 19.30 -27.67 22.88
C GLU A 613 20.01 -27.43 24.24
N ALA A 614 19.31 -27.71 25.36
CA ALA A 614 19.90 -27.72 26.71
C ALA A 614 20.83 -26.52 27.06
N GLY A 615 20.47 -25.29 26.60
CA GLY A 615 21.26 -24.08 26.87
C GLY A 615 22.39 -23.82 25.85
N LYS A 616 22.43 -24.58 24.77
CA LYS A 616 23.31 -24.35 23.62
C LYS A 616 22.53 -23.93 22.37
N VAL A 617 23.20 -23.17 21.49
CA VAL A 617 22.67 -22.83 20.18
C VAL A 617 23.64 -23.26 19.10
N PHE A 618 23.12 -23.94 18.07
CA PHE A 618 23.88 -24.49 16.95
C PHE A 618 23.64 -23.62 15.71
N ILE A 619 24.50 -22.64 15.48
CA ILE A 619 24.39 -21.63 14.41
C ILE A 619 25.71 -21.38 13.69
N LYS A 620 26.69 -22.25 13.83
CA LYS A 620 28.03 -22.08 13.25
C LYS A 620 27.98 -21.92 11.73
N SER A 621 27.20 -22.78 11.05
CA SER A 621 27.04 -22.70 9.59
C SER A 621 26.45 -21.36 9.12
N GLU A 622 25.45 -20.83 9.84
CA GLU A 622 24.81 -19.55 9.53
C GLU A 622 25.74 -18.37 9.79
N VAL A 623 26.55 -18.48 10.86
CA VAL A 623 27.57 -17.46 11.20
C VAL A 623 28.70 -17.48 10.16
N GLU A 624 29.17 -18.63 9.77
CA GLU A 624 30.20 -18.77 8.73
C GLU A 624 29.69 -18.18 7.41
N LYS A 625 28.46 -18.47 7.02
CA LYS A 625 27.80 -17.87 5.86
C LYS A 625 27.68 -16.36 5.98
N LEU A 626 27.27 -15.84 7.15
CA LEU A 626 27.18 -14.40 7.41
C LEU A 626 28.56 -13.72 7.30
N MET A 627 29.60 -14.37 7.82
CA MET A 627 30.97 -13.86 7.76
C MET A 627 31.48 -13.87 6.32
N ALA A 628 31.23 -14.94 5.56
CA ALA A 628 31.53 -15.00 4.13
C ALA A 628 30.79 -13.90 3.36
N ASP A 629 29.51 -13.68 3.62
CA ASP A 629 28.73 -12.58 3.01
C ASP A 629 29.30 -11.19 3.35
N LYS A 630 29.82 -10.99 4.55
CA LYS A 630 30.44 -9.71 4.99
C LYS A 630 31.83 -9.52 4.39
N MET A 631 32.64 -10.56 4.33
CA MET A 631 33.97 -10.55 3.70
C MET A 631 33.85 -10.39 2.18
N GLY A 632 32.72 -10.85 1.63
CA GLY A 632 32.51 -10.94 0.19
C GLY A 632 33.08 -12.22 -0.38
N ILE A 633 32.62 -12.61 -1.57
CA ILE A 633 33.15 -13.79 -2.30
C ILE A 633 34.43 -13.38 -2.99
N PRO A 634 35.59 -13.99 -2.67
CA PRO A 634 36.84 -13.65 -3.31
C PRO A 634 36.79 -13.98 -4.81
N THR A 635 37.40 -13.12 -5.60
CA THR A 635 37.55 -13.31 -7.05
C THR A 635 39.03 -13.45 -7.41
N ASP A 636 39.32 -13.85 -8.63
CA ASP A 636 40.71 -13.83 -9.18
C ASP A 636 41.09 -12.48 -9.81
N PHE A 637 40.30 -11.44 -9.52
CA PHE A 637 40.60 -10.08 -9.97
C PHE A 637 41.37 -9.34 -8.91
N PHE A 638 42.39 -8.59 -9.31
CA PHE A 638 43.22 -7.79 -8.42
C PHE A 638 43.21 -6.33 -8.86
N THR A 639 43.32 -5.44 -7.89
CA THR A 639 43.60 -4.01 -8.15
C THR A 639 45.00 -3.81 -8.71
N GLU A 640 45.29 -2.59 -9.19
CA GLU A 640 46.63 -2.21 -9.63
C GLU A 640 47.69 -2.39 -8.54
N ASP A 641 47.26 -2.26 -7.27
CA ASP A 641 48.09 -2.44 -6.06
C ASP A 641 48.10 -3.92 -5.58
N ASN A 642 47.77 -4.87 -6.45
CA ASN A 642 47.73 -6.32 -6.19
C ASN A 642 46.82 -6.74 -5.01
N LYS A 643 45.72 -6.00 -4.74
CA LYS A 643 44.72 -6.37 -3.76
C LYS A 643 43.54 -7.04 -4.45
N ARG A 644 43.03 -8.11 -3.86
CA ARG A 644 41.96 -8.91 -4.44
C ARG A 644 40.63 -8.17 -4.41
N TYR A 645 39.83 -8.32 -5.47
CA TYR A 645 38.44 -7.94 -5.46
C TYR A 645 37.58 -9.03 -4.87
N VAL A 646 36.56 -8.63 -4.10
CA VAL A 646 35.51 -9.51 -3.55
C VAL A 646 34.15 -9.07 -4.07
N VAL A 647 33.26 -10.02 -4.36
CA VAL A 647 31.86 -9.74 -4.70
C VAL A 647 31.07 -9.54 -3.43
N LYS A 648 30.44 -8.39 -3.29
CA LYS A 648 29.51 -8.10 -2.18
C LYS A 648 28.12 -7.79 -2.71
N LYS A 649 27.11 -7.99 -1.85
CA LYS A 649 25.73 -7.68 -2.13
C LYS A 649 25.33 -6.37 -1.47
N GLY A 650 24.90 -5.38 -2.25
CA GLY A 650 24.44 -4.09 -1.77
C GLY A 650 22.99 -3.80 -2.10
N ARG A 651 22.50 -2.63 -1.68
CA ARG A 651 21.10 -2.17 -1.92
C ARG A 651 20.71 -2.14 -3.41
N PHE A 652 21.69 -2.01 -4.29
CA PHE A 652 21.50 -1.92 -5.75
C PHE A 652 21.95 -3.17 -6.49
N GLY A 653 22.17 -4.29 -5.78
CA GLY A 653 22.63 -5.57 -6.31
C GLY A 653 24.09 -5.86 -6.00
N GLU A 654 24.64 -6.87 -6.65
CA GLU A 654 26.02 -7.31 -6.48
C GLU A 654 27.00 -6.29 -7.07
N TYR A 655 28.15 -6.11 -6.39
CA TYR A 655 29.25 -5.23 -6.82
C TYR A 655 30.61 -5.81 -6.39
N LEU A 656 31.66 -5.40 -7.07
CA LEU A 656 33.03 -5.72 -6.69
C LEU A 656 33.56 -4.64 -5.74
N GLU A 657 34.26 -5.05 -4.69
CA GLU A 657 34.91 -4.20 -3.73
C GLU A 657 36.30 -4.73 -3.43
N SER A 658 37.32 -3.88 -3.32
CA SER A 658 38.64 -4.32 -2.89
C SER A 658 38.61 -4.87 -1.47
N GLU A 659 39.38 -5.93 -1.17
CA GLU A 659 39.47 -6.50 0.19
C GLU A 659 39.88 -5.44 1.23
N ASP A 660 40.58 -4.40 0.81
CA ASP A 660 41.04 -3.30 1.67
C ASP A 660 40.28 -1.98 1.43
N PHE A 661 39.00 -2.09 1.12
CA PHE A 661 38.16 -0.96 0.74
C PHE A 661 38.21 0.24 1.69
N LYS A 662 38.43 0.02 3.00
CA LYS A 662 38.50 1.12 3.97
C LYS A 662 39.65 2.09 3.69
N ASN A 663 40.70 1.58 3.07
CA ASN A 663 41.93 2.36 2.74
C ASN A 663 41.98 2.76 1.27
N ASP A 664 41.25 2.08 0.39
CA ASP A 664 41.42 2.14 -1.06
C ASP A 664 40.22 2.72 -1.84
N GLU A 665 39.04 2.81 -1.20
CA GLU A 665 37.78 3.34 -1.76
C GLU A 665 37.38 2.83 -3.19
N LYS A 666 37.97 1.73 -3.66
CA LYS A 666 37.71 1.21 -5.00
C LYS A 666 36.52 0.25 -5.00
N ARG A 667 35.37 0.75 -5.46
CA ARG A 667 34.16 -0.03 -5.73
C ARG A 667 33.83 -0.02 -7.21
N MET A 668 33.49 -1.17 -7.75
CA MET A 668 33.10 -1.31 -9.13
C MET A 668 31.74 -2.03 -9.23
N SER A 669 30.79 -1.42 -9.91
CA SER A 669 29.51 -2.07 -10.18
C SER A 669 29.70 -3.22 -11.16
N LEU A 670 29.17 -4.40 -10.83
CA LEU A 670 29.17 -5.51 -11.80
C LEU A 670 28.42 -5.09 -13.08
N PRO A 671 28.94 -5.44 -14.25
CA PRO A 671 28.29 -5.17 -15.52
C PRO A 671 26.86 -5.74 -15.57
N LEU A 672 25.95 -5.03 -16.24
CA LEU A 672 24.53 -5.40 -16.30
C LEU A 672 24.31 -6.82 -16.86
N GLN A 673 25.13 -7.23 -17.82
CA GLN A 673 25.08 -8.57 -18.45
C GLN A 673 25.39 -9.66 -17.42
N ILE A 674 26.37 -9.44 -16.56
CA ILE A 674 26.76 -10.35 -15.47
C ILE A 674 25.68 -10.41 -14.40
N LYS A 675 25.14 -9.26 -13.99
CA LYS A 675 23.98 -9.21 -13.06
C LYS A 675 22.76 -9.97 -13.58
N GLN A 676 22.54 -9.97 -14.91
CA GLN A 676 21.43 -10.70 -15.51
C GLN A 676 21.69 -12.22 -15.52
N LYS A 677 22.91 -12.66 -15.73
CA LYS A 677 23.29 -14.09 -15.63
C LYS A 677 23.17 -14.58 -14.19
N LEU A 678 23.66 -13.82 -13.21
CA LEU A 678 23.51 -14.12 -11.78
C LEU A 678 22.04 -14.22 -11.34
N LYS A 679 21.18 -13.34 -11.84
CA LYS A 679 19.73 -13.38 -11.52
C LYS A 679 18.96 -14.55 -12.13
N LYS A 680 19.44 -15.10 -13.23
CA LYS A 680 18.82 -16.27 -13.90
C LYS A 680 19.21 -17.61 -13.25
N GLY A 681 20.12 -17.60 -12.26
CA GLY A 681 20.65 -18.82 -11.67
C GLY A 681 21.63 -19.57 -12.59
N ASP A 682 21.99 -18.96 -13.72
CA ASP A 682 22.93 -19.55 -14.71
C ASP A 682 24.37 -19.62 -14.17
N LEU A 683 24.61 -19.05 -12.96
CA LEU A 683 25.92 -18.95 -12.32
C LEU A 683 25.80 -19.20 -10.83
N ASN A 684 26.38 -20.29 -10.32
CA ASN A 684 26.61 -20.42 -8.89
C ASN A 684 27.70 -19.44 -8.45
N THR A 685 27.55 -18.84 -7.26
CA THR A 685 28.17 -17.59 -6.87
C THR A 685 29.72 -17.50 -7.06
N VAL A 686 30.47 -18.55 -6.80
CA VAL A 686 31.95 -18.53 -6.95
C VAL A 686 32.41 -19.08 -8.29
N ASP A 687 31.99 -20.29 -8.62
CA ASP A 687 32.39 -20.98 -9.82
C ASP A 687 31.93 -20.27 -11.11
N GLY A 688 30.74 -19.67 -11.07
CA GLY A 688 30.21 -18.94 -12.21
C GLY A 688 30.96 -17.63 -12.51
N ILE A 689 31.46 -16.94 -11.48
CA ILE A 689 32.25 -15.70 -11.65
C ILE A 689 33.65 -16.05 -12.19
N LEU A 690 34.25 -17.16 -11.74
CA LEU A 690 35.51 -17.63 -12.28
C LEU A 690 35.43 -18.02 -13.77
N GLN A 691 34.35 -18.68 -14.18
CA GLN A 691 34.08 -19.05 -15.58
C GLN A 691 33.92 -17.86 -16.54
N ILE A 692 33.55 -16.69 -16.02
CA ILE A 692 33.33 -15.46 -16.81
C ILE A 692 34.43 -14.40 -16.59
N LYS A 693 35.52 -14.77 -15.96
CA LYS A 693 36.66 -13.87 -15.67
C LYS A 693 37.08 -13.06 -16.90
N ASP A 694 37.28 -13.74 -18.02
CA ASP A 694 37.71 -13.09 -19.27
C ASP A 694 36.65 -12.13 -19.82
N GLU A 695 35.35 -12.47 -19.67
CA GLU A 695 34.22 -11.61 -20.04
C GLU A 695 34.17 -10.34 -19.14
N ILE A 696 34.38 -10.50 -17.84
CA ILE A 696 34.41 -9.38 -16.89
C ILE A 696 35.62 -8.48 -17.16
N THR A 697 36.81 -9.09 -17.37
CA THR A 697 38.04 -8.36 -17.66
C THR A 697 37.90 -7.57 -18.97
N ALA A 698 37.39 -8.18 -20.04
CA ALA A 698 37.14 -7.47 -21.30
C ALA A 698 36.18 -6.29 -21.16
N ILE A 699 35.12 -6.41 -20.32
CA ILE A 699 34.16 -5.32 -20.09
C ILE A 699 34.80 -4.19 -19.26
N ILE A 700 35.64 -4.55 -18.30
CA ILE A 700 36.38 -3.58 -17.46
C ILE A 700 37.38 -2.81 -18.31
N ASP A 701 38.13 -3.49 -19.17
CA ASP A 701 39.09 -2.88 -20.06
C ASP A 701 38.41 -1.99 -21.12
N GLU A 702 37.24 -2.38 -21.62
CA GLU A 702 36.44 -1.54 -22.51
C GLU A 702 35.96 -0.27 -21.81
N GLU A 703 35.48 -0.41 -20.58
CA GLU A 703 35.05 0.75 -19.77
C GLU A 703 36.22 1.69 -19.42
N ARG A 704 37.41 1.12 -19.14
CA ARG A 704 38.65 1.90 -18.91
C ARG A 704 39.05 2.69 -20.14
N LYS A 705 39.06 2.07 -21.33
CA LYS A 705 39.33 2.75 -22.59
C LYS A 705 38.37 3.91 -22.86
N ILE A 706 37.07 3.70 -22.60
CA ILE A 706 36.06 4.76 -22.76
C ILE A 706 36.33 5.94 -21.83
N VAL A 707 36.81 5.70 -20.63
CA VAL A 707 37.15 6.76 -19.68
C VAL A 707 38.43 7.48 -20.07
N GLU A 708 39.45 6.75 -20.51
CA GLU A 708 40.73 7.29 -20.99
C GLU A 708 40.54 8.15 -22.25
N GLU A 709 39.73 7.67 -23.22
CA GLU A 709 39.38 8.42 -24.44
C GLU A 709 38.56 9.67 -24.16
N ALA A 710 37.76 9.66 -23.08
CA ALA A 710 37.01 10.85 -22.67
C ALA A 710 37.89 11.97 -22.14
N GLY A 711 39.11 11.65 -21.68
CA GLY A 711 40.08 12.58 -21.12
C GLY A 711 39.61 13.24 -19.83
N VAL A 712 40.03 14.47 -19.63
CA VAL A 712 39.64 15.26 -18.44
C VAL A 712 38.51 16.23 -18.73
N CYS A 713 37.80 16.62 -17.69
CA CYS A 713 36.69 17.55 -17.78
C CYS A 713 37.18 18.97 -18.13
N GLU A 714 36.75 19.51 -19.24
CA GLU A 714 37.11 20.86 -19.73
C GLU A 714 36.77 21.99 -18.75
N LYS A 715 35.82 21.75 -17.79
CA LYS A 715 35.40 22.74 -16.80
C LYS A 715 36.19 22.73 -15.49
N CYS A 716 36.72 21.58 -15.06
CA CYS A 716 37.36 21.47 -13.75
C CYS A 716 38.65 20.62 -13.76
N GLY A 717 39.10 20.11 -14.92
CA GLY A 717 40.34 19.34 -15.07
C GLY A 717 40.30 17.91 -14.46
N ARG A 718 39.22 17.49 -13.81
CA ARG A 718 39.09 16.16 -13.19
C ARG A 718 38.69 15.09 -14.22
N PRO A 719 39.08 13.82 -14.02
CA PRO A 719 38.73 12.74 -14.93
C PRO A 719 37.21 12.47 -14.94
N PHE A 720 36.77 11.70 -15.95
CA PHE A 720 35.41 11.20 -16.01
C PHE A 720 35.30 9.81 -15.39
N GLU A 721 34.10 9.44 -14.93
CA GLU A 721 33.71 8.09 -14.51
C GLU A 721 32.43 7.67 -15.22
N ILE A 722 32.27 6.36 -15.45
CA ILE A 722 31.03 5.83 -16.03
C ILE A 722 29.96 5.67 -14.95
N LYS A 723 28.80 6.32 -15.14
CA LYS A 723 27.62 6.16 -14.28
C LYS A 723 26.42 5.62 -15.08
N THR A 724 25.53 4.91 -14.37
CA THR A 724 24.29 4.38 -14.97
C THR A 724 23.11 5.25 -14.55
N GLY A 725 22.43 5.83 -15.53
CA GLY A 725 21.21 6.63 -15.31
C GLY A 725 19.96 5.96 -15.93
N ARG A 726 18.83 6.66 -15.86
CA ARG A 726 17.52 6.18 -16.37
C ARG A 726 17.56 5.82 -17.87
N PHE A 727 18.45 6.42 -18.64
CA PHE A 727 18.55 6.25 -20.09
C PHE A 727 19.79 5.46 -20.54
N GLY A 728 20.51 4.83 -19.59
CA GLY A 728 21.72 4.03 -19.88
C GLY A 728 22.98 4.60 -19.22
N LYS A 729 24.16 4.06 -19.63
CA LYS A 729 25.47 4.50 -19.13
C LYS A 729 25.87 5.86 -19.75
N PHE A 730 26.51 6.70 -18.95
CA PHE A 730 27.04 8.00 -19.36
C PHE A 730 28.32 8.31 -18.57
N LEU A 731 29.15 9.20 -19.10
CA LEU A 731 30.33 9.69 -18.43
C LEU A 731 29.98 10.89 -17.55
N ALA A 732 30.28 10.81 -16.27
CA ALA A 732 30.10 11.89 -15.30
C ALA A 732 31.46 12.39 -14.81
N CYS A 733 31.62 13.69 -14.63
CA CYS A 733 32.83 14.26 -14.05
C CYS A 733 32.94 13.84 -12.57
N THR A 734 34.11 13.39 -12.13
CA THR A 734 34.39 13.03 -10.73
C THR A 734 34.32 14.22 -9.77
N GLY A 735 34.26 15.44 -10.29
CA GLY A 735 34.04 16.67 -9.51
C GLY A 735 32.60 16.93 -9.07
N TYR A 736 31.66 16.00 -9.24
CA TYR A 736 30.29 16.16 -8.71
C TYR A 736 30.28 16.14 -7.16
N PRO A 737 29.49 16.98 -6.49
CA PRO A 737 28.43 17.86 -7.00
C PRO A 737 28.85 19.26 -7.49
N GLU A 738 30.11 19.63 -7.33
CA GLU A 738 30.65 20.94 -7.71
C GLU A 738 30.71 21.13 -9.22
N CYS A 739 31.10 20.09 -9.95
CA CYS A 739 31.09 20.03 -11.41
C CYS A 739 30.04 19.03 -11.92
N LYS A 740 29.01 19.51 -12.62
CA LYS A 740 27.90 18.70 -13.15
C LYS A 740 28.05 18.32 -14.61
N THR A 741 29.29 18.27 -15.13
CA THR A 741 29.52 17.93 -16.53
C THR A 741 29.30 16.45 -16.78
N ILE A 742 28.50 16.15 -17.81
CA ILE A 742 28.26 14.79 -18.30
C ILE A 742 28.53 14.70 -19.78
N LYS A 743 29.03 13.55 -20.27
CA LYS A 743 29.23 13.26 -21.70
C LYS A 743 28.49 11.95 -22.04
N ALA A 744 27.96 11.86 -23.25
CA ALA A 744 27.36 10.60 -23.74
C ALA A 744 28.49 9.63 -24.16
N ILE A 745 28.34 8.36 -23.87
CA ILE A 745 29.24 7.32 -24.35
C ILE A 745 28.96 7.08 -25.82
N PRO A 746 29.93 7.13 -26.74
CA PRO A 746 29.72 6.88 -28.15
C PRO A 746 29.15 5.47 -28.41
N LYS A 747 28.11 5.37 -29.21
CA LYS A 747 27.49 4.09 -29.55
C LYS A 747 28.31 3.45 -30.70
N ASP A 748 28.90 2.30 -30.45
CA ASP A 748 29.56 1.52 -31.49
C ASP A 748 28.61 1.17 -32.64
N LYS A 749 29.01 1.53 -33.86
CA LYS A 749 28.26 1.25 -35.10
C LYS A 749 28.23 -0.25 -35.50
N LYS A 750 28.88 -1.14 -34.77
CA LYS A 750 29.05 -2.58 -35.10
C LYS A 750 28.01 -3.56 -34.54
N ARG A 751 27.00 -3.09 -33.79
CA ARG A 751 25.98 -3.98 -33.20
C ARG A 751 24.62 -4.01 -33.90
N ALA A 752 24.50 -3.44 -35.11
CA ALA A 752 23.22 -3.37 -35.83
C ALA A 752 22.96 -4.55 -36.81
N SER A 753 23.73 -5.65 -36.77
CA SER A 753 23.60 -6.72 -37.78
C SER A 753 23.28 -8.13 -37.27
N LYS A 754 22.76 -8.31 -36.06
CA LYS A 754 22.35 -9.65 -35.57
C LYS A 754 21.02 -9.73 -34.78
N THR A 755 20.04 -8.87 -35.08
CA THR A 755 18.64 -9.09 -34.65
C THR A 755 17.66 -8.53 -35.68
N SER A 756 17.73 -9.05 -36.92
CA SER A 756 16.66 -8.88 -37.92
C SER A 756 16.25 -10.24 -38.44
N GLY A 757 15.41 -10.93 -37.72
CA GLY A 757 14.80 -12.18 -38.14
C GLY A 757 13.50 -12.40 -37.39
N LYS A 758 12.39 -12.01 -38.03
CA LYS A 758 10.98 -12.24 -37.68
C LYS A 758 10.27 -11.09 -36.95
N SER A 759 9.74 -10.15 -37.69
CA SER A 759 8.31 -9.94 -37.93
C SER A 759 8.16 -8.70 -38.82
N LYS A 760 8.02 -8.92 -40.12
CA LYS A 760 7.46 -7.94 -41.04
C LYS A 760 6.01 -8.39 -41.25
N THR A 761 5.08 -7.61 -40.73
CA THR A 761 3.80 -7.32 -41.40
C THR A 761 3.05 -6.29 -40.55
N ALA A 762 2.46 -5.31 -41.23
CA ALA A 762 1.55 -4.28 -40.75
C ALA A 762 2.19 -3.03 -40.06
N ALA A 763 2.68 -2.10 -40.90
CA ALA A 763 2.44 -0.65 -40.79
C ALA A 763 3.10 0.09 -41.96
N ALA A 764 2.49 0.01 -43.13
CA ALA A 764 2.79 0.88 -44.26
C ALA A 764 1.49 1.34 -44.92
N SER A 765 0.91 2.36 -44.37
CA SER A 765 -0.01 3.25 -45.13
C SER A 765 -0.37 4.44 -44.21
N LYS A 766 0.30 5.54 -44.46
CA LYS A 766 -0.16 6.94 -44.35
C LYS A 766 0.97 7.89 -44.01
N ALA A 767 1.76 8.15 -45.05
CA ALA A 767 2.55 9.39 -45.14
C ALA A 767 2.81 9.66 -46.60
N LYS A 768 1.86 10.34 -47.26
CA LYS A 768 2.11 11.11 -48.52
C LYS A 768 0.94 12.09 -48.71
N LYS A 769 1.34 13.33 -48.81
CA LYS A 769 0.67 14.60 -49.19
C LYS A 769 0.57 15.57 -47.99
N SER A 770 1.29 16.65 -47.93
CA SER A 770 1.41 17.69 -48.98
C SER A 770 2.61 18.59 -48.66
N THR A 771 3.54 18.65 -49.58
CA THR A 771 4.41 19.79 -49.89
C THR A 771 3.69 20.62 -50.94
N VAL A 772 3.51 21.91 -50.71
CA VAL A 772 3.56 22.99 -51.70
C VAL A 772 3.54 24.34 -50.92
N ALA A 773 4.68 25.03 -50.96
CA ALA A 773 4.93 26.44 -51.38
C ALA A 773 3.95 27.51 -50.85
N ALA A 774 4.33 28.63 -50.41
CA ALA A 774 5.33 29.59 -50.86
C ALA A 774 5.45 30.75 -49.86
N GLU A 775 6.65 31.26 -49.74
CA GLU A 775 7.05 32.68 -49.85
C GLU A 775 6.23 33.80 -49.16
N GLY A 776 6.99 34.50 -48.35
CA GLY A 776 7.11 35.92 -48.50
C GLY A 776 6.39 36.77 -47.44
N VAL A 777 7.09 37.38 -46.56
CA VAL A 777 7.29 38.84 -46.50
C VAL A 777 7.91 39.23 -45.16
N LYS A 778 8.95 40.03 -45.30
CA LYS A 778 9.80 40.67 -44.31
C LYS A 778 9.13 41.76 -43.48
N LYS A 779 9.81 42.07 -42.34
CA LYS A 779 9.91 43.36 -41.61
C LYS A 779 8.81 43.59 -40.57
N THR A 780 9.07 44.08 -39.38
CA THR A 780 10.10 44.98 -38.84
C THR A 780 10.14 44.98 -37.34
N LYS A 781 11.32 45.27 -36.81
CA LYS A 781 11.75 45.67 -35.48
C LYS A 781 10.84 46.63 -34.69
N SER A 782 10.82 46.48 -33.33
CA SER A 782 11.23 47.54 -32.41
C SER A 782 11.27 46.92 -30.98
N THR A 783 12.33 46.73 -30.32
CA THR A 783 13.15 47.53 -29.36
C THR A 783 12.40 48.41 -28.39
N ALA A 784 12.50 48.03 -27.11
CA ALA A 784 12.79 48.84 -25.92
C ALA A 784 12.92 47.91 -24.73
N LYS A 785 14.03 47.58 -24.16
CA LYS A 785 15.07 48.23 -23.34
C LYS A 785 14.58 48.88 -22.06
N LYS A 786 15.23 48.35 -20.98
CA LYS A 786 15.64 48.92 -19.68
C LYS A 786 14.56 48.93 -18.59
N THR A 787 14.87 48.66 -17.32
CA THR A 787 16.10 48.91 -16.56
C THR A 787 16.10 48.04 -15.28
N ALA A 788 17.30 47.63 -14.93
CA ALA A 788 17.69 47.07 -13.64
C ALA A 788 17.75 48.10 -12.53
N ALA A 789 17.55 47.74 -11.27
CA ALA A 789 18.19 48.36 -10.16
C ALA A 789 18.51 47.35 -9.03
N LYS A 790 19.79 47.13 -8.86
CA LYS A 790 20.51 46.63 -7.69
C LYS A 790 20.38 47.58 -6.51
N LYS A 791 20.37 47.08 -5.28
CA LYS A 791 21.07 47.54 -4.06
C LYS A 791 21.04 46.42 -3.05
N THR A 792 22.05 45.82 -2.80
CA THR A 792 23.33 45.72 -2.02
C THR A 792 23.34 46.43 -0.65
N ALA A 793 23.70 45.56 0.28
CA ALA A 793 24.56 45.76 1.47
C ALA A 793 23.88 46.44 2.69
N THR A 794 24.14 46.14 3.92
CA THR A 794 25.39 45.77 4.56
C THR A 794 25.13 45.20 5.97
N LYS A 795 26.06 44.38 6.42
CA LYS A 795 26.33 43.91 7.80
C LYS A 795 26.36 45.06 8.81
N THR A 796 25.94 44.83 10.06
CA THR A 796 26.87 45.11 11.19
C THR A 796 26.54 44.24 12.40
N ALA A 797 27.58 43.65 12.93
CA ALA A 797 27.62 42.94 14.20
C ALA A 797 27.84 43.93 15.33
N ALA A 798 27.28 43.66 16.50
CA ALA A 798 27.84 44.18 17.74
C ALA A 798 27.58 43.19 18.89
N LYS A 799 28.66 42.77 19.46
CA LYS A 799 28.88 42.04 20.70
C LYS A 799 28.66 42.90 21.94
N LYS A 800 28.48 42.21 23.08
CA LYS A 800 28.77 42.51 24.49
C LYS A 800 27.55 42.68 25.36
N THR A 801 27.45 42.27 26.59
CA THR A 801 28.24 41.47 27.57
C THR A 801 27.42 41.44 28.86
N ILE A 802 27.38 40.28 29.52
CA ILE A 802 27.41 40.07 30.98
C ILE A 802 26.57 40.96 31.89
N GLY A 803 25.77 40.33 32.74
CA GLY A 803 25.19 40.93 33.94
C GLY A 803 24.47 39.92 34.82
N THR A 804 25.21 39.23 35.66
CA THR A 804 24.78 38.48 36.85
C THR A 804 24.08 39.37 37.88
N LYS A 805 23.03 38.87 38.54
CA LYS A 805 22.71 38.96 39.98
C LYS A 805 21.39 38.30 40.29
N THR A 806 21.38 37.14 40.94
CA THR A 806 21.11 36.87 42.36
C THR A 806 19.87 37.57 42.98
N GLY A 807 18.96 36.80 43.52
CA GLY A 807 18.27 37.16 44.72
C GLY A 807 16.80 36.73 44.86
N LYS A 808 16.60 35.64 45.54
CA LYS A 808 15.57 35.35 46.55
C LYS A 808 14.17 36.04 46.43
N LYS A 809 13.12 35.35 46.26
CA LYS A 809 12.18 34.77 47.27
C LYS A 809 11.26 33.79 46.58
#